data_5e88b8f079a61c37b942aaa781b624be
#
_entry.id   5e88b8f079a61c37b942aaa781b624be
#
_cell.length_a   1.000
_cell.length_b   1.000
_cell.length_c   1.000
_cell.angle_alpha   90.00
_cell.angle_beta   90.00
_cell.angle_gamma   90.00
#
_symmetry.space_group_name_H-M   'P 1'
#
loop_
_entity.id
_entity.type
_entity.pdbx_description
1 polymer ?
#
loop_
_entity_poly.entity_id
_entity_poly.type
_entity_poly.pdbx_seq_one_letter_code
_entity_poly.pdbx_strand_id
1 'polypeptide(L)'
;MSILLYIKLGLAVICLLLVAILLSVPISILAPLGRVLNPGTGVWNSVPPPGVGCHSSVLTINDSSAAIVVCVTPDGFIRIASNETWAVFYEEGYLTAEYRLAQMYFMAMMTMGNLSSVVGPSVLPSDEFFRTLLTPQVTQEIVDSLNKSSFTYEALYYYTLGVNAYIESLTSQRMPIIFKVLGFRPLPWTMEDTFAIQQLLTWSLSGSADQLPFTVALLKMPKQVIYAFYPAYPSSIQYPVYPEEWNLGIYNTTGNIKGLSFYSPNPLPPGITKQEFIEAIDKAIAFYEESDTAFRDSVVSKLLPGINPFEHFVIGLSDEGSNNWVALSPSGQAFLANDPHLTTTVPSIWIGFQLVGPGMNVIGVDFPGVPGVILGHNPFIAWGATDAEPQVVYYYVEVTSPNHPGEYYYDGSWMPFEVVQEKIYVKGVGYVPYNVYLARNGVVIANYSGVVIVMNWTGMYPTDEGATFLYFDIAQNLTEFLKGLSYFKVGIQNFAYADRYGNIGIFAWGLYPIVMGGDPRAVMLGNGSYDWVGFIPTQYQPYVLNPPSHFALSANEILVSPNYPYYVGWVFESGFRADEIYTLLSQFEAQGNITYSSMETIQLNVHDYTTNLFLQPLLNALSTHLNRLSPIEVQAYELLKDWDGDFTPNSVAATIYYFWLWNYLNDTFMPWFQYYNITPADGLGEFSIFLGPDAIFHGPLILDLANWTNNYPNIVWFNDPVTGQSRNATIVMLLAFNQTISELMSKLGPNPSTWYWGRIHERILTSFFGINQLSVGPFPAPGDGNTINAAYGLLSNEGPSWRLIVDMANPLSGIGVYPGGISEYPLSPLYNDTTAYWLNGQYYTLIPPGLPQYFYYLYLPNATLPG
;
A
#
# COMPACT_ATOMS: atom_id res chain seq x y z
N MET A 1 -59.83 35.55 13.30
CA MET A 1 -58.61 34.99 12.67
C MET A 1 -58.23 33.70 13.41
N SER A 2 -58.27 32.55 12.72
CA SER A 2 -58.35 31.24 13.37
C SER A 2 -57.02 30.79 14.04
N ILE A 3 -57.12 30.05 15.11
CA ILE A 3 -56.01 29.32 15.80
C ILE A 3 -55.06 28.68 14.79
N LEU A 4 -55.62 28.21 13.69
CA LEU A 4 -54.85 27.64 12.55
C LEU A 4 -53.87 28.64 11.92
N LEU A 5 -54.16 29.95 11.90
CA LEU A 5 -53.27 30.97 11.36
C LEU A 5 -52.09 31.22 12.30
N TYR A 6 -52.33 31.20 13.63
CA TYR A 6 -51.27 31.34 14.62
C TYR A 6 -50.32 30.12 14.62
N ILE A 7 -50.87 28.88 14.43
CA ILE A 7 -50.07 27.67 14.28
C ILE A 7 -49.21 27.72 13.02
N LYS A 8 -49.79 28.14 11.88
CA LYS A 8 -49.03 28.31 10.62
C LYS A 8 -47.93 29.39 10.74
N LEU A 9 -48.22 30.50 11.41
CA LEU A 9 -47.24 31.55 11.63
C LEU A 9 -46.11 31.07 12.57
N GLY A 10 -46.48 30.35 13.64
CA GLY A 10 -45.51 29.75 14.55
C GLY A 10 -44.58 28.76 13.84
N LEU A 11 -45.14 27.87 13.01
CA LEU A 11 -44.36 26.92 12.20
C LEU A 11 -43.43 27.65 11.21
N ALA A 12 -43.91 28.71 10.54
CA ALA A 12 -43.09 29.52 9.63
C ALA A 12 -41.93 30.20 10.35
N VAL A 13 -42.18 30.76 11.55
CA VAL A 13 -41.09 31.33 12.37
C VAL A 13 -40.07 30.28 12.82
N ILE A 14 -40.53 29.11 13.24
CA ILE A 14 -39.63 27.98 13.59
C ILE A 14 -38.82 27.55 12.40
N CYS A 15 -39.40 27.38 11.22
CA CYS A 15 -38.68 27.06 9.98
C CYS A 15 -37.65 28.14 9.62
N LEU A 16 -37.99 29.41 9.73
CA LEU A 16 -37.05 30.51 9.48
C LEU A 16 -35.89 30.52 10.49
N LEU A 17 -36.16 30.24 11.76
CA LEU A 17 -35.15 30.13 12.80
C LEU A 17 -34.23 28.91 12.54
N LEU A 18 -34.76 27.78 12.16
CA LEU A 18 -33.99 26.58 11.78
C LEU A 18 -33.09 26.87 10.57
N VAL A 19 -33.63 27.50 9.53
CA VAL A 19 -32.86 27.91 8.36
C VAL A 19 -31.75 28.90 8.75
N ALA A 20 -32.07 29.89 9.58
CA ALA A 20 -31.07 30.86 10.05
C ALA A 20 -29.95 30.19 10.88
N ILE A 21 -30.29 29.22 11.71
CA ILE A 21 -29.31 28.39 12.47
C ILE A 21 -28.45 27.59 11.51
N LEU A 22 -29.03 26.83 10.58
CA LEU A 22 -28.32 26.02 9.57
C LEU A 22 -27.36 26.88 8.72
N LEU A 23 -27.75 28.11 8.40
CA LEU A 23 -26.91 29.02 7.61
C LEU A 23 -25.81 29.71 8.42
N SER A 24 -25.96 29.82 9.74
CA SER A 24 -25.06 30.62 10.58
C SER A 24 -24.19 29.84 11.53
N VAL A 25 -24.55 28.58 11.85
CA VAL A 25 -23.85 27.74 12.83
C VAL A 25 -23.17 26.57 12.09
N PRO A 26 -21.93 26.22 12.46
CA PRO A 26 -21.28 25.01 11.95
C PRO A 26 -22.13 23.77 12.26
N ILE A 27 -22.20 22.84 11.29
CA ILE A 27 -22.87 21.55 11.45
C ILE A 27 -21.78 20.49 11.52
N SER A 28 -21.52 19.97 12.72
CA SER A 28 -20.42 19.05 12.95
C SER A 28 -19.08 19.64 12.49
N ILE A 29 -18.40 18.98 11.55
CA ILE A 29 -17.12 19.43 10.99
C ILE A 29 -17.28 20.50 9.90
N LEU A 30 -18.49 20.63 9.33
CA LEU A 30 -18.74 21.55 8.22
C LEU A 30 -18.78 23.00 8.68
N ALA A 31 -18.26 23.90 7.86
CA ALA A 31 -18.48 25.32 8.02
C ALA A 31 -19.98 25.63 7.94
N PRO A 32 -20.45 26.81 8.48
CA PRO A 32 -21.84 27.23 8.33
C PRO A 32 -22.29 27.16 6.87
N LEU A 33 -23.45 26.55 6.58
CA LEU A 33 -23.92 26.35 5.20
C LEU A 33 -24.04 27.68 4.45
N GLY A 34 -24.35 28.78 5.14
CA GLY A 34 -24.37 30.13 4.54
C GLY A 34 -23.00 30.57 4.01
N ARG A 35 -21.90 30.09 4.60
CA ARG A 35 -20.53 30.30 4.11
C ARG A 35 -20.18 29.35 2.97
N VAL A 36 -20.49 28.06 3.13
CA VAL A 36 -20.22 27.02 2.12
C VAL A 36 -20.98 27.33 0.81
N LEU A 37 -22.25 27.73 0.92
CA LEU A 37 -23.12 27.97 -0.24
C LEU A 37 -23.09 29.44 -0.74
N ASN A 38 -22.24 30.30 -0.18
CA ASN A 38 -22.15 31.70 -0.59
C ASN A 38 -21.74 31.79 -2.07
N PRO A 39 -22.54 32.51 -2.93
CA PRO A 39 -22.23 32.59 -4.35
C PRO A 39 -20.90 33.30 -4.67
N GLY A 40 -20.44 34.21 -3.81
CA GLY A 40 -19.23 35.00 -4.02
C GLY A 40 -17.94 34.37 -3.43
N THR A 41 -18.05 33.47 -2.43
CA THR A 41 -16.89 32.93 -1.70
C THR A 41 -16.99 31.44 -1.38
N GLY A 42 -18.16 30.83 -1.58
CA GLY A 42 -18.41 29.43 -1.31
C GLY A 42 -17.96 28.49 -2.44
N VAL A 43 -18.46 27.26 -2.40
CA VAL A 43 -18.06 26.21 -3.35
C VAL A 43 -18.39 26.56 -4.81
N TRP A 44 -19.47 27.34 -5.04
CA TRP A 44 -19.90 27.76 -6.38
C TRP A 44 -18.94 28.74 -7.07
N ASN A 45 -18.06 29.38 -6.32
CA ASN A 45 -17.08 30.34 -6.82
C ASN A 45 -15.70 29.71 -7.05
N SER A 46 -15.60 28.39 -7.05
CA SER A 46 -14.33 27.71 -7.27
C SER A 46 -14.00 27.64 -8.76
N VAL A 47 -12.72 27.86 -9.08
CA VAL A 47 -12.19 27.78 -10.44
C VAL A 47 -11.17 26.64 -10.46
N PRO A 48 -11.27 25.71 -11.43
CA PRO A 48 -10.29 24.62 -11.56
C PRO A 48 -8.90 25.18 -11.88
N PRO A 49 -7.83 24.45 -11.55
CA PRO A 49 -6.48 24.77 -12.02
C PRO A 49 -6.41 24.76 -13.55
N PRO A 50 -5.33 25.33 -14.14
CA PRO A 50 -5.17 25.38 -15.60
C PRO A 50 -5.32 24.01 -16.27
N GLY A 51 -5.93 23.98 -17.45
CA GLY A 51 -6.04 22.78 -18.27
C GLY A 51 -4.79 22.56 -19.14
N VAL A 52 -4.94 21.70 -20.15
CA VAL A 52 -3.87 21.39 -21.11
C VAL A 52 -3.37 22.66 -21.82
N GLY A 53 -2.05 22.80 -21.87
CA GLY A 53 -1.39 23.93 -22.52
C GLY A 53 0.06 24.12 -22.08
N CYS A 54 0.78 24.96 -22.82
CA CYS A 54 2.16 25.32 -22.48
C CYS A 54 2.26 26.84 -22.24
N HIS A 55 3.07 27.24 -21.27
CA HIS A 55 3.45 28.64 -21.05
C HIS A 55 4.91 28.76 -20.65
N SER A 56 5.45 29.94 -20.82
CA SER A 56 6.82 30.27 -20.41
C SER A 56 6.81 31.52 -19.53
N SER A 57 7.69 31.54 -18.55
CA SER A 57 7.83 32.63 -17.59
C SER A 57 9.30 32.79 -17.18
N VAL A 58 9.59 33.88 -16.48
CA VAL A 58 10.85 34.07 -15.77
C VAL A 58 10.55 34.13 -14.29
N LEU A 59 11.14 33.24 -13.53
CA LEU A 59 11.07 33.23 -12.08
C LEU A 59 12.26 33.98 -11.50
N THR A 60 12.03 34.85 -10.53
CA THR A 60 13.13 35.54 -9.81
C THR A 60 12.96 35.35 -8.32
N ILE A 61 13.98 34.82 -7.66
CA ILE A 61 14.06 34.61 -6.21
C ILE A 61 15.44 35.12 -5.74
N ASN A 62 15.47 36.02 -4.76
CA ASN A 62 16.71 36.52 -4.16
C ASN A 62 17.76 36.95 -5.19
N ASP A 63 17.36 37.75 -6.18
CA ASP A 63 18.22 38.25 -7.29
C ASP A 63 18.70 37.19 -8.30
N SER A 64 18.33 35.93 -8.14
CA SER A 64 18.55 34.87 -9.13
C SER A 64 17.33 34.73 -10.02
N SER A 65 17.54 34.64 -11.32
CA SER A 65 16.49 34.52 -12.33
C SER A 65 16.68 33.28 -13.17
N ALA A 66 15.56 32.55 -13.41
CA ALA A 66 15.52 31.36 -14.24
C ALA A 66 14.42 31.44 -15.28
N ALA A 67 14.70 30.98 -16.50
CA ALA A 67 13.69 30.78 -17.53
C ALA A 67 12.97 29.44 -17.24
N ILE A 68 11.63 29.46 -17.24
CA ILE A 68 10.80 28.27 -16.99
C ILE A 68 9.83 28.08 -18.15
N VAL A 69 9.67 26.84 -18.55
CA VAL A 69 8.62 26.37 -19.47
C VAL A 69 7.82 25.29 -18.78
N VAL A 70 6.51 25.48 -18.68
CA VAL A 70 5.57 24.49 -18.15
C VAL A 70 4.62 24.05 -19.25
N CYS A 71 4.42 22.75 -19.39
CA CYS A 71 3.40 22.16 -20.26
C CYS A 71 2.57 21.15 -19.48
N VAL A 72 1.25 21.32 -19.45
CA VAL A 72 0.32 20.27 -19.03
C VAL A 72 -0.19 19.57 -20.29
N THR A 73 0.01 18.29 -20.38
CA THR A 73 -0.25 17.51 -21.60
C THR A 73 -1.44 16.55 -21.42
N PRO A 74 -2.11 16.14 -22.51
CA PRO A 74 -3.31 15.29 -22.44
C PRO A 74 -3.05 13.87 -21.94
N ASP A 75 -1.78 13.48 -21.77
CA ASP A 75 -1.36 12.20 -21.21
C ASP A 75 -1.33 12.20 -19.68
N GLY A 76 -1.80 13.29 -19.05
CA GLY A 76 -1.84 13.41 -17.60
C GLY A 76 -0.50 13.84 -16.96
N PHE A 77 0.46 14.37 -17.72
CA PHE A 77 1.75 14.79 -17.20
C PHE A 77 1.90 16.31 -17.14
N ILE A 78 2.52 16.78 -16.06
CA ILE A 78 3.01 18.15 -15.91
C ILE A 78 4.50 18.13 -16.24
N ARG A 79 4.91 18.94 -17.24
CA ARG A 79 6.27 18.99 -17.73
C ARG A 79 6.88 20.34 -17.42
N ILE A 80 8.02 20.34 -16.73
CA ILE A 80 8.74 21.52 -16.29
C ILE A 80 10.14 21.49 -16.88
N ALA A 81 10.54 22.55 -17.55
CA ALA A 81 11.92 22.73 -18.05
C ALA A 81 12.46 24.09 -17.62
N SER A 82 13.68 24.10 -17.09
CA SER A 82 14.38 25.34 -16.68
C SER A 82 15.88 25.27 -16.96
N ASN A 83 16.52 26.44 -17.09
CA ASN A 83 17.98 26.55 -17.12
C ASN A 83 18.64 26.53 -15.73
N GLU A 84 17.83 26.42 -14.66
CA GLU A 84 18.28 26.36 -13.27
C GLU A 84 17.54 25.24 -12.53
N THR A 85 18.27 24.36 -11.85
CA THR A 85 17.69 23.20 -11.15
C THR A 85 16.76 23.61 -10.01
N TRP A 86 17.15 24.63 -9.25
CA TRP A 86 16.33 25.15 -8.15
C TRP A 86 14.94 25.62 -8.61
N ALA A 87 14.85 26.16 -9.82
CA ALA A 87 13.60 26.64 -10.38
C ALA A 87 12.66 25.49 -10.80
N VAL A 88 13.23 24.35 -11.21
CA VAL A 88 12.44 23.14 -11.49
C VAL A 88 11.71 22.69 -10.24
N PHE A 89 12.41 22.54 -9.12
CA PHE A 89 11.80 22.11 -7.85
C PHE A 89 10.85 23.14 -7.26
N TYR A 90 11.13 24.42 -7.41
CA TYR A 90 10.19 25.47 -7.01
C TYR A 90 8.86 25.36 -7.79
N GLU A 91 8.94 25.21 -9.11
CA GLU A 91 7.76 25.12 -9.96
C GLU A 91 7.00 23.80 -9.74
N GLU A 92 7.72 22.69 -9.49
CA GLU A 92 7.13 21.41 -9.09
C GLU A 92 6.30 21.56 -7.82
N GLY A 93 6.85 22.17 -6.77
CA GLY A 93 6.11 22.43 -5.53
C GLY A 93 4.89 23.33 -5.73
N TYR A 94 5.03 24.38 -6.55
CA TYR A 94 3.93 25.29 -6.87
C TYR A 94 2.78 24.55 -7.60
N LEU A 95 3.12 23.75 -8.61
CA LEU A 95 2.14 23.03 -9.42
C LEU A 95 1.54 21.84 -8.65
N THR A 96 2.32 21.14 -7.85
CA THR A 96 1.77 20.11 -6.97
C THR A 96 0.70 20.69 -6.05
N ALA A 97 0.96 21.84 -5.43
CA ALA A 97 -0.01 22.52 -4.61
C ALA A 97 -1.20 23.04 -5.44
N GLU A 98 -0.99 23.52 -6.68
CA GLU A 98 -2.08 23.98 -7.55
C GLU A 98 -3.07 22.88 -7.90
N TYR A 99 -2.60 21.63 -8.11
CA TYR A 99 -3.44 20.51 -8.50
C TYR A 99 -3.88 19.62 -7.34
N ARG A 100 -3.12 19.56 -6.21
CA ARG A 100 -3.25 18.55 -5.16
C ARG A 100 -3.12 19.08 -3.72
N LEU A 101 -3.31 20.38 -3.48
CA LEU A 101 -3.07 20.99 -2.16
C LEU A 101 -3.81 20.29 -1.03
N ALA A 102 -5.07 19.96 -1.24
CA ALA A 102 -5.87 19.34 -0.18
C ALA A 102 -5.37 17.91 0.12
N GLN A 103 -5.07 17.13 -0.92
CA GLN A 103 -4.51 15.78 -0.75
C GLN A 103 -3.25 15.82 0.10
N MET A 104 -2.20 16.53 -0.36
CA MET A 104 -0.92 16.58 0.34
C MET A 104 -1.06 17.14 1.77
N TYR A 105 -1.88 18.16 1.94
CA TYR A 105 -2.04 18.83 3.22
C TYR A 105 -2.70 17.94 4.27
N PHE A 106 -3.78 17.22 3.92
CA PHE A 106 -4.46 16.33 4.84
C PHE A 106 -3.63 15.07 5.16
N MET A 107 -2.88 14.55 4.20
CA MET A 107 -1.92 13.45 4.44
C MET A 107 -0.87 13.86 5.49
N ALA A 108 -0.24 15.02 5.32
CA ALA A 108 0.72 15.54 6.29
C ALA A 108 0.10 15.79 7.66
N MET A 109 -1.09 16.42 7.73
CA MET A 109 -1.80 16.65 9.00
C MET A 109 -2.11 15.36 9.74
N MET A 110 -2.55 14.33 9.03
CA MET A 110 -2.84 13.01 9.60
C MET A 110 -1.59 12.44 10.27
N THR A 111 -0.52 12.37 9.52
CA THR A 111 0.73 11.75 9.99
C THR A 111 1.41 12.56 11.09
N MET A 112 1.25 13.87 11.08
CA MET A 112 1.69 14.74 12.19
C MET A 112 0.79 14.67 13.43
N GLY A 113 -0.29 13.86 13.41
CA GLY A 113 -1.25 13.75 14.50
C GLY A 113 -1.96 15.07 14.81
N ASN A 114 -2.41 15.79 13.78
CA ASN A 114 -3.06 17.10 13.87
C ASN A 114 -4.42 17.17 13.17
N LEU A 115 -4.92 16.06 12.65
CA LEU A 115 -6.14 16.03 11.85
C LEU A 115 -7.38 16.43 12.68
N SER A 116 -7.44 16.09 13.96
CA SER A 116 -8.52 16.47 14.88
C SER A 116 -8.66 17.99 15.07
N SER A 117 -7.60 18.76 14.75
CA SER A 117 -7.65 20.22 14.77
C SER A 117 -8.63 20.83 13.75
N VAL A 118 -8.94 20.09 12.70
CA VAL A 118 -9.85 20.49 11.61
C VAL A 118 -11.14 19.67 11.66
N VAL A 119 -11.05 18.36 11.88
CA VAL A 119 -12.17 17.42 11.82
C VAL A 119 -12.88 17.28 13.17
N GLY A 120 -12.16 17.41 14.29
CA GLY A 120 -12.74 17.28 15.63
C GLY A 120 -12.48 15.90 16.25
N PRO A 121 -13.21 15.55 17.33
CA PRO A 121 -12.85 14.40 18.19
C PRO A 121 -12.99 13.03 17.53
N SER A 122 -13.70 12.90 16.43
CA SER A 122 -13.91 11.60 15.75
C SER A 122 -12.62 10.98 15.21
N VAL A 123 -11.61 11.79 14.88
CA VAL A 123 -10.32 11.34 14.34
C VAL A 123 -9.17 11.45 15.37
N LEU A 124 -9.49 11.74 16.63
CA LEU A 124 -8.48 11.81 17.70
C LEU A 124 -7.68 10.52 17.85
N PRO A 125 -8.28 9.30 17.80
CA PRO A 125 -7.49 8.06 17.91
C PRO A 125 -6.41 7.93 16.84
N SER A 126 -6.63 8.44 15.65
CA SER A 126 -5.61 8.49 14.60
C SER A 126 -4.48 9.46 14.94
N ASP A 127 -4.82 10.66 15.45
CA ASP A 127 -3.78 11.59 15.89
C ASP A 127 -2.95 10.97 17.03
N GLU A 128 -3.59 10.29 18.00
CA GLU A 128 -2.94 9.57 19.08
C GLU A 128 -2.01 8.47 18.56
N PHE A 129 -2.45 7.73 17.54
CA PHE A 129 -1.63 6.70 16.90
C PHE A 129 -0.32 7.28 16.34
N PHE A 130 -0.38 8.28 15.46
CA PHE A 130 0.81 8.87 14.85
C PHE A 130 1.68 9.62 15.87
N ARG A 131 1.08 10.20 16.95
CA ARG A 131 1.85 10.74 18.07
C ARG A 131 2.58 9.64 18.85
N THR A 132 1.98 8.46 18.98
CA THR A 132 2.64 7.30 19.59
C THR A 132 3.85 6.85 18.77
N LEU A 133 3.79 6.93 17.42
CA LEU A 133 4.93 6.68 16.55
C LEU A 133 6.00 7.78 16.59
N LEU A 134 5.82 8.84 17.39
CA LEU A 134 6.72 9.98 17.51
C LEU A 134 6.96 10.71 16.18
N THR A 135 6.02 10.65 15.24
CA THR A 135 6.20 11.21 13.90
C THR A 135 6.64 12.68 13.88
N PRO A 136 6.06 13.59 14.70
CA PRO A 136 6.54 14.97 14.74
C PRO A 136 8.01 15.11 15.16
N GLN A 137 8.48 14.28 16.10
CA GLN A 137 9.86 14.27 16.55
C GLN A 137 10.79 13.70 15.47
N VAL A 138 10.40 12.57 14.87
CA VAL A 138 11.19 11.92 13.81
C VAL A 138 11.36 12.87 12.61
N THR A 139 10.28 13.51 12.14
CA THR A 139 10.37 14.45 11.01
C THR A 139 11.23 15.67 11.33
N GLN A 140 11.14 16.21 12.55
CA GLN A 140 12.00 17.31 13.00
C GLN A 140 13.49 16.88 13.01
N GLU A 141 13.80 15.71 13.54
CA GLU A 141 15.18 15.18 13.59
C GLU A 141 15.74 14.95 12.18
N ILE A 142 14.92 14.48 11.21
CA ILE A 142 15.32 14.36 9.81
C ILE A 142 15.71 15.73 9.28
N VAL A 143 14.85 16.74 9.40
CA VAL A 143 15.11 18.11 8.91
C VAL A 143 16.36 18.71 9.55
N ASP A 144 16.54 18.54 10.87
CA ASP A 144 17.70 19.04 11.59
C ASP A 144 19.01 18.37 11.17
N SER A 145 18.94 17.13 10.67
CA SER A 145 20.12 16.36 10.19
C SER A 145 20.55 16.70 8.77
N LEU A 146 19.70 17.40 7.98
CA LEU A 146 19.95 17.66 6.57
C LEU A 146 21.20 18.51 6.35
N ASN A 147 22.03 18.10 5.41
CA ASN A 147 23.16 18.91 4.95
C ASN A 147 22.66 20.04 4.03
N LYS A 148 22.65 21.27 4.54
CA LYS A 148 22.16 22.47 3.82
C LYS A 148 22.88 22.78 2.51
N SER A 149 24.03 22.15 2.24
CA SER A 149 24.78 22.28 0.98
C SER A 149 24.57 21.11 0.03
N SER A 150 23.68 20.16 0.36
CA SER A 150 23.37 19.02 -0.51
C SER A 150 22.36 19.38 -1.59
N PHE A 151 22.41 18.64 -2.69
CA PHE A 151 21.39 18.69 -3.75
C PHE A 151 19.98 18.37 -3.22
N THR A 152 19.87 17.39 -2.31
CA THR A 152 18.59 16.97 -1.71
C THR A 152 17.98 18.07 -0.86
N TYR A 153 18.79 18.79 -0.05
CA TYR A 153 18.31 19.95 0.69
C TYR A 153 17.85 21.07 -0.24
N GLU A 154 18.59 21.36 -1.32
CA GLU A 154 18.20 22.37 -2.31
C GLU A 154 16.84 22.03 -2.93
N ALA A 155 16.63 20.79 -3.34
CA ALA A 155 15.36 20.32 -3.89
C ALA A 155 14.20 20.53 -2.90
N LEU A 156 14.32 20.03 -1.67
CA LEU A 156 13.33 20.19 -0.60
C LEU A 156 13.04 21.67 -0.28
N TYR A 157 14.08 22.49 -0.20
CA TYR A 157 13.94 23.91 0.13
C TYR A 157 13.13 24.67 -0.93
N TYR A 158 13.49 24.52 -2.20
CA TYR A 158 12.80 25.23 -3.28
C TYR A 158 11.41 24.65 -3.55
N TYR A 159 11.22 23.34 -3.40
CA TYR A 159 9.89 22.73 -3.43
C TYR A 159 8.97 23.34 -2.35
N THR A 160 9.44 23.40 -1.12
CA THR A 160 8.72 24.03 0.00
C THR A 160 8.37 25.49 -0.28
N LEU A 161 9.29 26.26 -0.85
CA LEU A 161 9.02 27.65 -1.27
C LEU A 161 7.95 27.71 -2.36
N GLY A 162 7.96 26.81 -3.33
CA GLY A 162 6.95 26.73 -4.40
C GLY A 162 5.55 26.44 -3.85
N VAL A 163 5.44 25.44 -2.98
CA VAL A 163 4.16 25.13 -2.29
C VAL A 163 3.63 26.35 -1.55
N ASN A 164 4.49 27.05 -0.80
CA ASN A 164 4.11 28.24 -0.04
C ASN A 164 3.71 29.40 -0.94
N ALA A 165 4.38 29.60 -2.06
CA ALA A 165 4.00 30.63 -3.03
C ALA A 165 2.59 30.39 -3.58
N TYR A 166 2.20 29.12 -3.81
CA TYR A 166 0.81 28.81 -4.17
C TYR A 166 -0.15 29.10 -3.02
N ILE A 167 0.15 28.65 -1.79
CA ILE A 167 -0.68 28.90 -0.60
C ILE A 167 -0.92 30.39 -0.37
N GLU A 168 0.12 31.21 -0.52
CA GLU A 168 0.03 32.67 -0.38
C GLU A 168 -0.84 33.31 -1.47
N SER A 169 -0.81 32.75 -2.68
CA SER A 169 -1.60 33.20 -3.83
C SER A 169 -3.09 32.86 -3.75
N LEU A 170 -3.52 32.06 -2.74
CA LEU A 170 -4.91 31.58 -2.62
C LEU A 170 -5.91 32.70 -2.44
N THR A 171 -6.79 32.83 -3.42
CA THR A 171 -8.02 33.61 -3.35
C THR A 171 -9.21 32.70 -3.00
N SER A 172 -10.39 33.29 -2.75
CA SER A 172 -11.61 32.50 -2.56
C SER A 172 -11.94 31.61 -3.79
N GLN A 173 -11.53 32.01 -4.98
CA GLN A 173 -11.75 31.22 -6.21
C GLN A 173 -10.82 30.05 -6.35
N ARG A 174 -9.54 30.22 -5.99
CA ARG A 174 -8.48 29.19 -6.10
C ARG A 174 -8.42 28.25 -4.88
N MET A 175 -9.14 28.57 -3.79
CA MET A 175 -9.20 27.73 -2.61
C MET A 175 -9.83 26.37 -2.94
N PRO A 176 -9.18 25.25 -2.68
CA PRO A 176 -9.75 23.92 -2.89
C PRO A 176 -11.10 23.75 -2.17
N ILE A 177 -12.01 23.02 -2.81
CA ILE A 177 -13.40 22.89 -2.35
C ILE A 177 -13.48 22.35 -0.92
N ILE A 178 -12.66 21.36 -0.59
CA ILE A 178 -12.69 20.73 0.74
C ILE A 178 -12.34 21.71 1.86
N PHE A 179 -11.40 22.65 1.65
CA PHE A 179 -11.07 23.68 2.63
C PHE A 179 -12.23 24.64 2.86
N LYS A 180 -13.02 24.95 1.81
CA LYS A 180 -14.23 25.76 1.95
C LYS A 180 -15.31 25.05 2.75
N VAL A 181 -15.49 23.75 2.49
CA VAL A 181 -16.46 22.88 3.17
C VAL A 181 -16.13 22.76 4.66
N LEU A 182 -14.88 22.56 5.00
CA LEU A 182 -14.40 22.45 6.39
C LEU A 182 -14.23 23.82 7.09
N GLY A 183 -14.25 24.91 6.31
CA GLY A 183 -14.04 26.26 6.84
C GLY A 183 -12.62 26.53 7.33
N PHE A 184 -11.66 25.84 6.77
CA PHE A 184 -10.26 25.87 7.13
C PHE A 184 -9.43 26.57 6.05
N ARG A 185 -8.34 27.22 6.43
CA ARG A 185 -7.34 27.77 5.51
C ARG A 185 -5.99 27.10 5.78
N PRO A 186 -5.31 26.59 4.74
CA PRO A 186 -4.02 25.95 4.93
C PRO A 186 -2.99 26.92 5.53
N LEU A 187 -2.20 26.41 6.46
CA LEU A 187 -1.02 27.08 7.00
C LEU A 187 0.15 26.91 6.03
N PRO A 188 1.24 27.68 6.19
CA PRO A 188 2.45 27.46 5.41
C PRO A 188 2.95 26.02 5.53
N TRP A 189 3.38 25.45 4.41
CA TRP A 189 4.01 24.14 4.30
C TRP A 189 5.43 24.19 4.84
N THR A 190 5.86 23.13 5.51
CA THR A 190 7.22 22.98 6.03
C THR A 190 7.92 21.77 5.44
N MET A 191 9.22 21.61 5.63
CA MET A 191 9.94 20.40 5.22
C MET A 191 9.48 19.20 6.04
N GLU A 192 9.11 19.41 7.29
CA GLU A 192 8.56 18.37 8.18
C GLU A 192 7.25 17.80 7.62
N ASP A 193 6.43 18.61 6.96
CA ASP A 193 5.21 18.12 6.30
C ASP A 193 5.54 17.19 5.12
N THR A 194 6.60 17.45 4.36
CA THR A 194 7.10 16.53 3.32
C THR A 194 7.57 15.22 3.95
N PHE A 195 8.34 15.26 5.03
CA PHE A 195 8.77 14.05 5.74
C PHE A 195 7.62 13.36 6.47
N ALA A 196 6.56 14.05 6.83
CA ALA A 196 5.33 13.42 7.33
C ALA A 196 4.68 12.53 6.25
N ILE A 197 4.64 12.97 5.00
CA ILE A 197 4.18 12.13 3.88
C ILE A 197 5.10 10.91 3.70
N GLN A 198 6.42 11.10 3.75
CA GLN A 198 7.37 9.98 3.73
C GLN A 198 7.09 8.99 4.87
N GLN A 199 6.88 9.46 6.11
CA GLN A 199 6.56 8.61 7.25
C GLN A 199 5.23 7.87 7.09
N LEU A 200 4.22 8.52 6.49
CA LEU A 200 2.96 7.86 6.17
C LEU A 200 3.17 6.67 5.22
N LEU A 201 3.88 6.90 4.11
CA LEU A 201 4.19 5.86 3.13
C LEU A 201 5.07 4.76 3.73
N THR A 202 6.03 5.12 4.57
CA THR A 202 6.87 4.15 5.28
C THR A 202 6.05 3.26 6.21
N TRP A 203 5.12 3.84 6.97
CA TRP A 203 4.21 3.06 7.83
C TRP A 203 3.30 2.16 6.98
N SER A 204 2.71 2.72 5.94
CA SER A 204 1.86 2.02 4.99
C SER A 204 2.51 0.73 4.42
N LEU A 205 3.79 0.83 4.07
CA LEU A 205 4.55 -0.25 3.40
C LEU A 205 5.37 -1.12 4.36
N SER A 206 5.37 -0.86 5.66
CA SER A 206 6.20 -1.61 6.62
C SER A 206 5.59 -1.80 8.01
N GLY A 207 4.47 -1.14 8.27
CA GLY A 207 3.72 -1.32 9.52
C GLY A 207 3.00 -2.66 9.51
N SER A 208 3.13 -3.43 10.59
CA SER A 208 2.44 -4.72 10.73
C SER A 208 2.05 -4.97 12.16
N ALA A 209 0.89 -5.56 12.36
CA ALA A 209 0.40 -6.03 13.64
C ALA A 209 0.33 -7.56 13.76
N ASP A 210 0.80 -8.30 12.75
CA ASP A 210 0.60 -9.74 12.57
C ASP A 210 1.10 -10.61 13.71
N GLN A 211 2.18 -10.16 14.39
CA GLN A 211 2.71 -10.88 15.56
C GLN A 211 1.72 -10.94 16.73
N LEU A 212 0.82 -9.96 16.83
CA LEU A 212 -0.17 -9.92 17.92
C LEU A 212 -1.16 -11.09 17.79
N PRO A 213 -1.93 -11.21 16.69
CA PRO A 213 -2.83 -12.35 16.50
C PRO A 213 -2.09 -13.68 16.39
N PHE A 214 -0.91 -13.72 15.79
CA PHE A 214 -0.11 -14.94 15.74
C PHE A 214 0.29 -15.43 17.15
N THR A 215 0.60 -14.51 18.06
CA THR A 215 0.86 -14.88 19.47
C THR A 215 -0.35 -15.54 20.11
N VAL A 216 -1.56 -15.03 19.85
CA VAL A 216 -2.80 -15.65 20.33
C VAL A 216 -2.96 -17.06 19.76
N ALA A 217 -2.69 -17.24 18.46
CA ALA A 217 -2.72 -18.56 17.82
C ALA A 217 -1.71 -19.54 18.45
N LEU A 218 -0.46 -19.10 18.67
CA LEU A 218 0.58 -19.90 19.36
C LEU A 218 0.16 -20.32 20.79
N LEU A 219 -0.57 -19.48 21.47
CA LEU A 219 -1.06 -19.75 22.81
C LEU A 219 -2.26 -20.72 22.82
N LYS A 220 -3.13 -20.69 21.83
CA LYS A 220 -4.37 -21.47 21.77
C LYS A 220 -4.18 -22.82 21.05
N MET A 221 -3.34 -22.89 20.04
CA MET A 221 -3.16 -24.06 19.18
C MET A 221 -1.95 -24.92 19.57
N PRO A 222 -2.02 -26.25 19.44
CA PRO A 222 -0.86 -27.13 19.64
C PRO A 222 0.24 -26.86 18.59
N LYS A 223 1.50 -27.10 18.98
CA LYS A 223 2.67 -26.93 18.13
C LYS A 223 2.52 -27.62 16.76
N GLN A 224 1.92 -28.82 16.68
CA GLN A 224 1.76 -29.54 15.43
C GLN A 224 0.83 -28.81 14.45
N VAL A 225 -0.20 -28.13 14.96
CA VAL A 225 -1.12 -27.31 14.14
C VAL A 225 -0.40 -26.06 13.64
N ILE A 226 0.27 -25.34 14.56
CA ILE A 226 1.07 -24.17 14.20
C ILE A 226 2.14 -24.50 13.16
N TYR A 227 2.85 -25.61 13.32
CA TYR A 227 3.84 -26.07 12.34
C TYR A 227 3.21 -26.34 10.96
N ALA A 228 2.02 -26.90 10.92
CA ALA A 228 1.35 -27.27 9.67
C ALA A 228 0.67 -26.09 8.98
N PHE A 229 0.14 -25.10 9.73
CA PHE A 229 -0.64 -23.98 9.20
C PHE A 229 0.20 -22.71 8.99
N TYR A 230 1.24 -22.53 9.80
CA TYR A 230 2.09 -21.33 9.81
C TYR A 230 3.58 -21.74 9.87
N PRO A 231 4.11 -22.32 8.79
CA PRO A 231 5.52 -22.68 8.74
C PRO A 231 6.39 -21.42 8.84
N ALA A 232 7.57 -21.56 9.46
CA ALA A 232 8.52 -20.45 9.59
C ALA A 232 9.13 -20.04 8.24
N TYR A 233 9.06 -20.93 7.29
CA TYR A 233 9.39 -20.68 5.90
C TYR A 233 8.27 -21.29 5.04
N PRO A 234 7.67 -20.54 4.13
CA PRO A 234 6.61 -21.03 3.24
C PRO A 234 7.10 -22.23 2.44
N SER A 235 6.15 -23.04 2.01
CA SER A 235 6.47 -24.28 1.29
C SER A 235 7.22 -24.01 -0.01
N SER A 236 7.90 -25.06 -0.54
CA SER A 236 8.68 -25.05 -1.77
C SER A 236 7.92 -24.73 -3.06
N ILE A 237 6.69 -24.20 -2.98
CA ILE A 237 5.87 -23.81 -4.12
C ILE A 237 6.24 -22.42 -4.63
N GLN A 238 6.77 -21.56 -3.77
CA GLN A 238 7.18 -20.20 -4.15
C GLN A 238 8.62 -20.18 -4.69
N TYR A 239 8.82 -19.39 -5.74
CA TYR A 239 10.16 -19.03 -6.21
C TYR A 239 10.57 -17.71 -5.55
N PRO A 240 11.67 -17.63 -4.81
CA PRO A 240 12.01 -16.40 -4.09
C PRO A 240 12.54 -15.31 -5.02
N VAL A 241 12.36 -14.04 -4.62
CA VAL A 241 12.90 -12.87 -5.35
C VAL A 241 14.41 -12.98 -5.55
N TYR A 242 15.12 -13.47 -4.52
CA TYR A 242 16.59 -13.58 -4.49
C TYR A 242 17.02 -15.04 -4.28
N PRO A 243 16.91 -15.89 -5.29
CA PRO A 243 17.27 -17.31 -5.18
C PRO A 243 18.78 -17.50 -5.03
N GLU A 244 19.19 -18.55 -4.30
CA GLU A 244 20.60 -18.84 -4.01
C GLU A 244 21.43 -18.99 -5.28
N GLU A 245 20.91 -19.62 -6.32
CA GLU A 245 21.58 -19.83 -7.59
C GLU A 245 21.89 -18.56 -8.39
N TRP A 246 21.20 -17.45 -8.10
CA TRP A 246 21.45 -16.17 -8.75
C TRP A 246 22.49 -15.32 -8.03
N ASN A 247 22.67 -15.52 -6.71
CA ASN A 247 23.66 -14.79 -5.93
C ASN A 247 24.14 -15.55 -4.69
N LEU A 248 25.09 -16.46 -4.86
CA LEU A 248 25.71 -17.18 -3.73
C LEU A 248 26.39 -16.25 -2.71
N GLY A 249 26.77 -15.05 -3.10
CA GLY A 249 27.51 -14.11 -2.25
C GLY A 249 26.76 -13.71 -0.97
N ILE A 250 25.46 -13.48 -1.07
CA ILE A 250 24.64 -13.10 0.10
C ILE A 250 24.34 -14.29 1.01
N TYR A 251 24.47 -15.53 0.52
CA TYR A 251 24.27 -16.77 1.30
C TYR A 251 25.57 -17.26 1.97
N ASN A 252 26.73 -16.86 1.45
CA ASN A 252 28.06 -17.27 1.94
C ASN A 252 28.52 -16.41 3.14
N THR A 253 27.76 -16.40 4.21
CA THR A 253 28.13 -15.72 5.44
C THR A 253 28.05 -16.67 6.64
N THR A 254 28.84 -16.37 7.67
CA THR A 254 28.73 -17.02 8.99
C THR A 254 27.67 -16.36 9.86
N GLY A 255 26.87 -15.45 9.31
CA GLY A 255 25.71 -14.88 9.92
C GLY A 255 24.77 -15.98 10.44
N ASN A 256 24.22 -15.80 11.63
CA ASN A 256 23.61 -16.94 12.30
C ASN A 256 22.29 -16.54 12.91
N ILE A 257 21.22 -17.22 12.50
CA ILE A 257 19.93 -17.26 13.20
C ILE A 257 20.08 -18.07 14.49
N LYS A 258 21.13 -17.83 15.27
CA LYS A 258 21.38 -18.56 16.52
C LYS A 258 20.32 -18.20 17.55
N GLY A 259 19.70 -19.20 18.12
CA GLY A 259 18.79 -19.06 19.25
C GLY A 259 17.34 -18.83 18.89
N LEU A 260 16.97 -18.69 17.61
CA LEU A 260 15.58 -18.65 17.19
C LEU A 260 14.89 -19.99 17.48
N SER A 261 13.68 -19.93 18.00
CA SER A 261 12.91 -21.11 18.43
C SER A 261 11.49 -21.05 17.90
N PHE A 262 11.36 -21.30 16.61
CA PHE A 262 10.06 -21.32 15.95
C PHE A 262 9.10 -22.38 16.51
N TYR A 263 7.80 -22.15 16.38
CA TYR A 263 6.69 -23.03 16.76
C TYR A 263 6.56 -23.30 18.28
N SER A 264 7.15 -22.44 19.10
CA SER A 264 7.02 -22.51 20.56
C SER A 264 6.71 -21.11 21.07
N PRO A 265 5.70 -20.94 21.92
CA PRO A 265 5.42 -19.64 22.54
C PRO A 265 6.65 -19.10 23.25
N ASN A 266 6.89 -17.79 23.09
CA ASN A 266 7.92 -17.11 23.87
C ASN A 266 7.56 -17.16 25.37
N PRO A 267 8.54 -17.06 26.27
CA PRO A 267 8.27 -17.04 27.70
C PRO A 267 7.36 -15.88 28.09
N LEU A 268 6.39 -16.14 28.97
CA LEU A 268 5.58 -15.08 29.57
C LEU A 268 6.37 -14.36 30.68
N PRO A 269 6.09 -13.07 30.92
CA PRO A 269 6.61 -12.38 32.09
C PRO A 269 6.23 -13.09 33.40
N PRO A 270 7.10 -13.09 34.41
CA PRO A 270 6.79 -13.71 35.68
C PRO A 270 5.53 -13.12 36.33
N GLY A 271 4.64 -14.02 36.78
CA GLY A 271 3.40 -13.62 37.46
C GLY A 271 2.22 -13.24 36.56
N ILE A 272 2.40 -13.25 35.25
CA ILE A 272 1.35 -12.98 34.25
C ILE A 272 0.72 -14.30 33.81
N THR A 273 -0.60 -14.39 33.84
CA THR A 273 -1.33 -15.52 33.29
C THR A 273 -1.48 -15.41 31.78
N LYS A 274 -1.67 -16.56 31.13
CA LYS A 274 -1.95 -16.61 29.68
C LYS A 274 -3.15 -15.73 29.29
N GLN A 275 -4.21 -15.72 30.11
CA GLN A 275 -5.42 -14.94 29.83
C GLN A 275 -5.15 -13.44 29.91
N GLU A 276 -4.46 -12.97 30.94
CA GLU A 276 -4.08 -11.54 31.06
C GLU A 276 -3.20 -11.09 29.89
N PHE A 277 -2.34 -11.98 29.41
CA PHE A 277 -1.50 -11.68 28.25
C PHE A 277 -2.32 -11.57 26.97
N ILE A 278 -3.29 -12.48 26.71
CA ILE A 278 -4.20 -12.38 25.57
C ILE A 278 -5.02 -11.09 25.65
N GLU A 279 -5.58 -10.74 26.82
CA GLU A 279 -6.34 -9.49 26.97
C GLU A 279 -5.49 -8.23 26.76
N ALA A 280 -4.20 -8.26 27.06
CA ALA A 280 -3.28 -7.17 26.74
C ALA A 280 -3.01 -7.09 25.22
N ILE A 281 -2.89 -8.22 24.54
CA ILE A 281 -2.75 -8.29 23.08
C ILE A 281 -4.02 -7.77 22.39
N ASP A 282 -5.21 -8.16 22.88
CA ASP A 282 -6.49 -7.67 22.36
C ASP A 282 -6.59 -6.13 22.47
N LYS A 283 -6.03 -5.55 23.56
CA LYS A 283 -5.93 -4.10 23.71
C LYS A 283 -4.95 -3.47 22.72
N ALA A 284 -3.84 -4.13 22.41
CA ALA A 284 -2.91 -3.68 21.39
C ALA A 284 -3.53 -3.73 19.98
N ILE A 285 -4.27 -4.78 19.65
CA ILE A 285 -5.03 -4.89 18.40
C ILE A 285 -6.08 -3.77 18.33
N ALA A 286 -6.85 -3.56 19.39
CA ALA A 286 -7.86 -2.50 19.45
C ALA A 286 -7.27 -1.10 19.23
N PHE A 287 -6.03 -0.85 19.64
CA PHE A 287 -5.34 0.42 19.39
C PHE A 287 -5.18 0.71 17.88
N TYR A 288 -4.87 -0.32 17.07
CA TYR A 288 -4.83 -0.22 15.61
C TYR A 288 -6.23 -0.04 15.02
N GLU A 289 -7.18 -0.87 15.44
CA GLU A 289 -8.56 -0.85 14.94
C GLU A 289 -9.27 0.48 15.26
N GLU A 290 -9.05 1.05 16.44
CA GLU A 290 -9.61 2.35 16.81
C GLU A 290 -9.06 3.48 15.95
N SER A 291 -7.76 3.44 15.62
CA SER A 291 -7.14 4.38 14.70
C SER A 291 -7.76 4.29 13.31
N ASP A 292 -7.87 3.09 12.77
CA ASP A 292 -8.46 2.83 11.44
C ASP A 292 -9.96 3.18 11.41
N THR A 293 -10.74 2.72 12.39
CA THR A 293 -12.17 3.01 12.49
C THR A 293 -12.46 4.51 12.67
N ALA A 294 -11.57 5.25 13.34
CA ALA A 294 -11.72 6.70 13.50
C ALA A 294 -11.77 7.42 12.14
N PHE A 295 -11.09 6.89 11.12
CA PHE A 295 -11.17 7.40 9.76
C PHE A 295 -12.46 6.95 9.05
N ARG A 296 -12.77 5.65 9.12
CA ARG A 296 -13.91 5.07 8.40
C ARG A 296 -15.25 5.58 8.93
N ASP A 297 -15.38 5.77 10.23
CA ASP A 297 -16.62 6.16 10.93
C ASP A 297 -16.72 7.66 11.22
N SER A 298 -16.06 8.51 10.44
CA SER A 298 -16.12 9.95 10.66
C SER A 298 -17.58 10.45 10.75
N VAL A 299 -17.83 11.47 11.58
CA VAL A 299 -19.19 12.04 11.78
C VAL A 299 -19.82 12.46 10.45
N VAL A 300 -19.03 12.67 9.41
CA VAL A 300 -19.50 12.99 8.06
C VAL A 300 -20.27 11.82 7.44
N SER A 301 -19.78 10.59 7.61
CA SER A 301 -20.48 9.40 7.11
C SER A 301 -21.85 9.20 7.81
N LYS A 302 -21.94 9.56 9.08
CA LYS A 302 -23.19 9.47 9.87
C LYS A 302 -24.21 10.59 9.56
N LEU A 303 -23.74 11.80 9.24
CA LEU A 303 -24.60 12.93 8.92
C LEU A 303 -24.99 13.01 7.45
N LEU A 304 -24.11 12.54 6.58
CA LEU A 304 -24.31 12.49 5.14
C LEU A 304 -23.98 11.07 4.66
N PRO A 305 -24.93 10.13 4.75
CA PRO A 305 -24.70 8.75 4.30
C PRO A 305 -24.17 8.72 2.87
N GLY A 306 -23.03 8.05 2.64
CA GLY A 306 -22.34 8.03 1.36
C GLY A 306 -21.31 9.13 1.16
N ILE A 307 -20.99 9.91 2.20
CA ILE A 307 -19.84 10.83 2.22
C ILE A 307 -18.97 10.45 3.41
N ASN A 308 -17.84 9.82 3.14
CA ASN A 308 -16.79 9.61 4.12
C ASN A 308 -15.50 10.24 3.58
N PRO A 309 -15.19 11.50 3.90
CA PRO A 309 -14.07 12.22 3.30
C PRO A 309 -12.70 11.64 3.67
N PHE A 310 -12.66 10.61 4.52
CA PHE A 310 -11.42 10.01 5.03
C PHE A 310 -11.37 8.48 4.87
N GLU A 311 -12.41 7.85 4.28
CA GLU A 311 -12.48 6.40 4.10
C GLU A 311 -11.29 5.83 3.31
N HIS A 312 -10.72 6.62 2.42
CA HIS A 312 -9.59 6.26 1.56
C HIS A 312 -8.30 7.02 1.91
N PHE A 313 -8.29 7.76 3.01
CA PHE A 313 -7.06 8.35 3.56
C PHE A 313 -6.22 7.33 4.33
N VAL A 314 -6.79 6.19 4.66
CA VAL A 314 -6.04 5.07 5.25
C VAL A 314 -5.23 4.44 4.13
N ILE A 315 -4.13 5.09 3.80
CA ILE A 315 -3.08 4.49 3.01
C ILE A 315 -2.40 3.49 3.95
N GLY A 316 -2.64 2.21 3.68
CA GLY A 316 -1.75 1.17 4.12
C GLY A 316 -1.94 0.55 5.50
N LEU A 317 -3.07 -0.05 5.69
CA LEU A 317 -3.22 -1.32 6.40
C LEU A 317 -3.96 -2.31 5.49
N SER A 318 -4.01 -2.05 4.20
CA SER A 318 -4.48 -2.99 3.19
C SER A 318 -3.27 -3.74 2.63
N ASP A 319 -3.47 -5.00 2.34
CA ASP A 319 -2.54 -5.91 1.71
C ASP A 319 -2.25 -5.50 0.26
N GLU A 320 -1.58 -4.35 0.09
CA GLU A 320 -1.28 -3.79 -1.22
C GLU A 320 -0.12 -4.56 -1.84
N GLY A 321 -0.39 -5.24 -2.94
CA GLY A 321 0.65 -5.92 -3.72
C GLY A 321 1.34 -4.98 -4.71
N SER A 322 2.25 -5.50 -5.48
CA SER A 322 2.90 -4.81 -6.61
C SER A 322 3.58 -5.82 -7.53
N ASN A 323 3.90 -5.42 -8.76
CA ASN A 323 4.77 -6.21 -9.62
C ASN A 323 5.92 -5.37 -10.14
N ASN A 324 7.09 -5.95 -10.26
CA ASN A 324 8.15 -5.47 -11.13
C ASN A 324 8.94 -6.61 -11.75
N TRP A 325 9.50 -6.37 -12.90
CA TRP A 325 10.48 -7.25 -13.51
C TRP A 325 11.40 -6.50 -14.46
N VAL A 326 12.57 -7.08 -14.64
CA VAL A 326 13.57 -6.63 -15.59
C VAL A 326 13.97 -7.80 -16.49
N ALA A 327 14.21 -7.55 -17.77
CA ALA A 327 14.59 -8.61 -18.69
C ALA A 327 15.52 -8.09 -19.81
N LEU A 328 16.38 -8.97 -20.32
CA LEU A 328 17.23 -8.70 -21.46
C LEU A 328 16.67 -9.35 -22.73
N SER A 329 16.59 -8.58 -23.79
CA SER A 329 16.36 -9.15 -25.12
C SER A 329 17.59 -9.93 -25.59
N PRO A 330 17.47 -10.77 -26.64
CA PRO A 330 18.65 -11.48 -27.22
C PRO A 330 19.73 -10.54 -27.76
N SER A 331 19.39 -9.29 -28.04
CA SER A 331 20.34 -8.25 -28.47
C SER A 331 20.98 -7.48 -27.30
N GLY A 332 20.65 -7.83 -26.04
CA GLY A 332 21.15 -7.18 -24.83
C GLY A 332 20.43 -5.87 -24.49
N GLN A 333 19.25 -5.61 -25.05
CA GLN A 333 18.42 -4.48 -24.64
C GLN A 333 17.77 -4.76 -23.28
N ALA A 334 17.91 -3.83 -22.34
CA ALA A 334 17.34 -3.95 -21.01
C ALA A 334 15.96 -3.34 -20.96
N PHE A 335 14.95 -4.15 -20.59
CA PHE A 335 13.58 -3.76 -20.33
C PHE A 335 13.32 -3.72 -18.82
N LEU A 336 12.49 -2.77 -18.41
CA LEU A 336 11.91 -2.72 -17.07
C LEU A 336 10.40 -2.53 -17.20
N ALA A 337 9.65 -3.29 -16.41
CA ALA A 337 8.22 -3.08 -16.19
C ALA A 337 7.94 -2.98 -14.69
N ASN A 338 6.99 -2.11 -14.32
CA ASN A 338 6.56 -1.94 -12.94
C ASN A 338 5.09 -1.53 -12.90
N ASP A 339 4.35 -2.09 -11.96
CA ASP A 339 2.97 -1.72 -11.62
C ASP A 339 2.73 -1.89 -10.12
N PRO A 340 2.94 -0.83 -9.31
CA PRO A 340 2.56 -0.84 -7.92
C PRO A 340 1.04 -0.95 -7.78
N HIS A 341 0.58 -1.88 -6.94
CA HIS A 341 -0.83 -2.06 -6.63
C HIS A 341 -1.15 -1.27 -5.37
N LEU A 342 -1.68 -0.10 -5.55
CA LEU A 342 -2.16 0.78 -4.49
C LEU A 342 -3.64 1.06 -4.71
N THR A 343 -4.24 1.77 -3.77
CA THR A 343 -5.63 2.22 -3.92
C THR A 343 -5.80 3.03 -5.20
N THR A 344 -6.75 2.62 -6.04
CA THR A 344 -7.08 3.32 -7.29
C THR A 344 -8.10 4.42 -7.01
N THR A 345 -7.62 5.66 -6.92
CA THR A 345 -8.42 6.84 -6.58
C THR A 345 -8.62 7.79 -7.75
N VAL A 346 -9.56 8.70 -7.57
CA VAL A 346 -9.75 9.87 -8.42
C VAL A 346 -9.80 11.13 -7.55
N PRO A 347 -8.89 12.10 -7.75
CA PRO A 347 -7.72 12.01 -8.64
C PRO A 347 -6.81 10.84 -8.25
N SER A 348 -5.89 10.46 -9.13
CA SER A 348 -4.94 9.37 -8.86
C SER A 348 -4.15 9.64 -7.58
N ILE A 349 -3.72 8.59 -6.87
CA ILE A 349 -2.77 8.70 -5.77
C ILE A 349 -1.45 9.32 -6.23
N TRP A 350 -1.07 9.06 -7.48
CA TRP A 350 0.10 9.59 -8.15
C TRP A 350 -0.18 10.92 -8.87
N ILE A 351 0.87 11.71 -9.06
CA ILE A 351 0.90 12.86 -9.98
C ILE A 351 2.06 12.69 -10.97
N GLY A 352 1.80 12.82 -12.25
CA GLY A 352 2.80 12.63 -13.29
C GLY A 352 3.64 13.86 -13.58
N PHE A 353 4.98 13.73 -13.51
CA PHE A 353 5.92 14.82 -13.81
C PHE A 353 6.98 14.41 -14.83
N GLN A 354 7.38 15.38 -15.70
CA GLN A 354 8.68 15.41 -16.34
C GLN A 354 9.44 16.63 -15.85
N LEU A 355 10.62 16.41 -15.24
CA LEU A 355 11.45 17.43 -14.63
C LEU A 355 12.74 17.58 -15.44
N VAL A 356 12.98 18.76 -16.01
CA VAL A 356 14.13 19.03 -16.88
C VAL A 356 14.92 20.23 -16.39
N GLY A 357 16.18 20.00 -16.05
CA GLY A 357 17.12 21.02 -15.59
C GLY A 357 18.56 20.67 -15.91
N PRO A 358 19.54 21.49 -15.51
CA PRO A 358 20.96 21.20 -15.70
C PRO A 358 21.34 19.81 -15.16
N GLY A 359 21.73 18.89 -16.05
CA GLY A 359 22.11 17.52 -15.71
C GLY A 359 20.96 16.59 -15.35
N MET A 360 19.70 17.01 -15.50
CA MET A 360 18.51 16.25 -15.15
C MET A 360 17.46 16.26 -16.27
N ASN A 361 16.95 15.13 -16.64
CA ASN A 361 15.70 14.98 -17.39
C ASN A 361 15.07 13.64 -17.01
N VAL A 362 14.11 13.70 -16.12
CA VAL A 362 13.46 12.53 -15.54
C VAL A 362 11.96 12.62 -15.77
N ILE A 363 11.32 11.46 -16.00
CA ILE A 363 9.86 11.35 -16.16
C ILE A 363 9.35 10.15 -15.42
N GLY A 364 8.20 10.34 -14.78
CA GLY A 364 7.49 9.30 -14.04
C GLY A 364 6.40 9.87 -13.16
N VAL A 365 6.16 9.20 -12.06
CA VAL A 365 5.13 9.58 -11.08
C VAL A 365 5.73 9.89 -9.73
N ASP A 366 5.06 10.79 -9.03
CA ASP A 366 5.41 11.31 -7.72
C ASP A 366 4.21 11.22 -6.75
N PHE A 367 4.48 11.23 -5.44
CA PHE A 367 3.44 11.47 -4.43
C PHE A 367 3.29 12.96 -4.15
N PRO A 368 2.06 13.51 -4.20
CA PRO A 368 1.85 14.91 -3.88
C PRO A 368 2.39 15.28 -2.49
N GLY A 369 3.35 16.20 -2.46
CA GLY A 369 4.03 16.67 -1.23
C GLY A 369 5.48 16.24 -1.08
N VAL A 370 5.99 15.43 -2.01
CA VAL A 370 7.40 14.98 -2.04
C VAL A 370 8.04 15.48 -3.35
N PRO A 371 9.25 16.04 -3.37
CA PRO A 371 9.90 16.47 -4.61
C PRO A 371 10.57 15.30 -5.35
N GLY A 372 10.61 15.41 -6.68
CA GLY A 372 11.29 14.47 -7.58
C GLY A 372 10.37 13.38 -8.13
N VAL A 373 10.91 12.41 -8.86
CA VAL A 373 10.19 11.28 -9.44
C VAL A 373 10.46 10.02 -8.64
N ILE A 374 9.40 9.46 -8.03
CA ILE A 374 9.52 8.26 -7.20
C ILE A 374 9.67 7.00 -8.05
N LEU A 375 8.86 6.86 -9.12
CA LEU A 375 8.93 5.71 -10.05
C LEU A 375 8.96 6.21 -11.49
N GLY A 376 9.99 5.84 -12.24
CA GLY A 376 10.14 6.35 -13.61
C GLY A 376 11.47 6.00 -14.28
N HIS A 377 11.89 6.87 -15.17
CA HIS A 377 13.17 6.75 -15.86
C HIS A 377 13.76 8.09 -16.24
N ASN A 378 15.07 8.09 -16.48
CA ASN A 378 15.79 9.15 -17.13
C ASN A 378 16.49 8.61 -18.42
N PRO A 379 17.34 9.35 -19.14
CA PRO A 379 18.01 8.85 -20.35
C PRO A 379 18.97 7.68 -20.12
N PHE A 380 19.31 7.35 -18.88
CA PHE A 380 20.39 6.44 -18.52
C PHE A 380 19.93 5.20 -17.78
N ILE A 381 18.96 5.39 -16.87
CA ILE A 381 18.41 4.33 -16.01
C ILE A 381 16.89 4.38 -15.95
N ALA A 382 16.27 3.24 -15.68
CA ALA A 382 14.88 3.11 -15.25
C ALA A 382 14.82 2.38 -13.90
N TRP A 383 13.84 2.74 -13.09
CA TRP A 383 13.59 2.09 -11.81
C TRP A 383 12.10 1.92 -11.53
N GLY A 384 11.79 0.88 -10.79
CA GLY A 384 10.47 0.56 -10.27
C GLY A 384 10.60 -0.05 -8.88
N ALA A 385 9.51 -0.20 -8.17
CA ALA A 385 9.52 -0.76 -6.83
C ALA A 385 8.34 -1.70 -6.59
N THR A 386 8.57 -2.72 -5.75
CA THR A 386 7.54 -3.52 -5.09
C THR A 386 7.85 -3.58 -3.61
N ASP A 387 6.85 -3.66 -2.76
CA ASP A 387 7.10 -3.90 -1.35
C ASP A 387 7.86 -5.21 -1.16
N ALA A 388 8.88 -5.18 -0.31
CA ALA A 388 9.70 -6.34 0.01
C ALA A 388 9.15 -7.12 1.22
N GLU A 389 8.18 -6.58 1.93
CA GLU A 389 7.49 -7.17 3.08
C GLU A 389 8.40 -7.79 4.17
N PRO A 390 9.59 -7.22 4.47
CA PRO A 390 10.38 -7.77 5.54
C PRO A 390 9.76 -7.43 6.89
N GLN A 391 9.98 -8.29 7.88
CA GLN A 391 9.57 -7.97 9.23
C GLN A 391 10.46 -6.89 9.83
N VAL A 392 9.93 -5.70 10.00
CA VAL A 392 10.61 -4.52 10.57
C VAL A 392 9.85 -3.89 11.75
N VAL A 393 8.74 -4.49 12.14
CA VAL A 393 7.99 -4.22 13.37
C VAL A 393 8.12 -5.42 14.29
N TYR A 394 8.41 -5.17 15.56
CA TYR A 394 8.53 -6.21 16.59
C TYR A 394 7.80 -5.78 17.85
N TYR A 395 7.17 -6.74 18.52
CA TYR A 395 6.41 -6.50 19.74
C TYR A 395 7.06 -7.19 20.93
N TYR A 396 7.01 -6.49 22.06
CA TYR A 396 7.54 -6.96 23.33
C TYR A 396 6.49 -6.84 24.42
N VAL A 397 6.51 -7.79 25.36
CA VAL A 397 5.79 -7.68 26.63
C VAL A 397 6.80 -7.32 27.71
N GLU A 398 6.61 -6.17 28.36
CA GLU A 398 7.51 -5.71 29.42
C GLU A 398 7.25 -6.43 30.74
N VAL A 399 8.32 -6.69 31.46
CA VAL A 399 8.27 -7.22 32.82
C VAL A 399 8.00 -6.08 33.80
N THR A 400 6.78 -6.00 34.31
CA THR A 400 6.38 -4.98 35.28
C THR A 400 6.12 -5.61 36.66
N SER A 401 5.99 -4.79 37.71
CA SER A 401 5.65 -5.26 39.08
C SER A 401 4.89 -4.21 39.86
N PRO A 402 3.87 -4.57 40.63
CA PRO A 402 3.19 -3.66 41.55
C PRO A 402 4.12 -3.01 42.60
N ASN A 403 5.26 -3.65 42.87
CA ASN A 403 6.27 -3.11 43.79
C ASN A 403 7.17 -2.03 43.15
N HIS A 404 7.12 -1.91 41.81
CA HIS A 404 7.87 -0.95 41.03
C HIS A 404 6.90 -0.22 40.06
N PRO A 405 6.01 0.63 40.57
CA PRO A 405 5.01 1.32 39.78
C PRO A 405 5.67 2.32 38.81
N GLY A 406 5.33 2.26 37.53
CA GLY A 406 5.92 3.12 36.48
C GLY A 406 7.30 2.68 35.99
N GLU A 407 7.76 1.50 36.42
CA GLU A 407 9.04 0.90 36.00
C GLU A 407 8.81 -0.46 35.29
N TYR A 408 9.78 -0.85 34.48
CA TYR A 408 9.89 -2.18 33.88
C TYR A 408 11.28 -2.77 34.15
N TYR A 409 11.37 -4.10 34.18
CA TYR A 409 12.63 -4.80 34.44
C TYR A 409 13.38 -5.07 33.16
N TYR A 410 14.58 -4.51 33.03
CA TYR A 410 15.42 -4.64 31.86
C TYR A 410 16.88 -4.85 32.27
N ASP A 411 17.55 -5.85 31.66
CA ASP A 411 18.97 -6.17 31.86
C ASP A 411 19.45 -6.13 33.31
N GLY A 412 18.68 -6.77 34.20
CA GLY A 412 19.03 -6.90 35.62
C GLY A 412 18.62 -5.71 36.52
N SER A 413 17.92 -4.70 35.99
CA SER A 413 17.56 -3.47 36.74
C SER A 413 16.11 -3.04 36.46
N TRP A 414 15.48 -2.38 37.42
CA TRP A 414 14.22 -1.67 37.23
C TRP A 414 14.52 -0.30 36.63
N MET A 415 13.85 0.02 35.51
CA MET A 415 14.00 1.25 34.76
C MET A 415 12.66 1.97 34.64
N PRO A 416 12.59 3.29 34.80
CA PRO A 416 11.36 4.03 34.60
C PRO A 416 11.01 4.08 33.10
N PHE A 417 9.71 4.06 32.80
CA PHE A 417 9.27 4.45 31.44
C PHE A 417 9.60 5.94 31.24
N GLU A 418 10.19 6.26 30.09
CA GLU A 418 10.29 7.64 29.63
C GLU A 418 8.92 8.14 29.20
N VAL A 419 8.62 9.43 29.43
CA VAL A 419 7.31 9.99 29.09
C VAL A 419 7.49 11.21 28.20
N VAL A 420 7.01 11.12 26.97
CA VAL A 420 6.86 12.25 26.06
C VAL A 420 5.48 12.84 26.25
N GLN A 421 5.43 14.08 26.74
CA GLN A 421 4.17 14.78 26.99
C GLN A 421 3.72 15.53 25.74
N GLU A 422 2.59 15.14 25.19
CA GLU A 422 1.97 15.71 24.03
C GLU A 422 0.70 16.52 24.36
N LYS A 423 0.32 17.42 23.48
CA LYS A 423 -0.95 18.14 23.54
C LYS A 423 -1.56 18.19 22.14
N ILE A 424 -2.67 17.51 21.97
CA ILE A 424 -3.39 17.44 20.70
C ILE A 424 -4.51 18.47 20.75
N TYR A 425 -4.53 19.39 19.77
CA TYR A 425 -5.63 20.34 19.66
C TYR A 425 -6.79 19.69 18.92
N VAL A 426 -7.96 19.65 19.57
CA VAL A 426 -9.18 19.03 19.02
C VAL A 426 -10.25 20.13 18.81
N LYS A 427 -10.69 20.29 17.55
CA LYS A 427 -11.73 21.27 17.19
C LYS A 427 -13.00 21.05 18.01
N GLY A 428 -13.47 22.10 18.67
CA GLY A 428 -14.67 22.06 19.51
C GLY A 428 -14.46 21.57 20.96
N VAL A 429 -13.25 21.08 21.29
CA VAL A 429 -12.87 20.60 22.64
C VAL A 429 -11.74 21.43 23.24
N GLY A 430 -10.72 21.77 22.44
CA GLY A 430 -9.50 22.41 22.90
C GLY A 430 -8.32 21.43 23.00
N TYR A 431 -7.31 21.76 23.79
CA TYR A 431 -6.14 20.91 23.96
C TYR A 431 -6.44 19.69 24.85
N VAL A 432 -6.21 18.51 24.32
CA VAL A 432 -6.27 17.22 25.02
C VAL A 432 -4.84 16.80 25.35
N PRO A 433 -4.49 16.55 26.63
CA PRO A 433 -3.17 16.01 26.97
C PRO A 433 -3.07 14.56 26.53
N TYR A 434 -1.93 14.21 25.96
CA TYR A 434 -1.60 12.83 25.56
C TYR A 434 -0.17 12.52 26.00
N ASN A 435 0.06 11.34 26.58
CA ASN A 435 1.39 10.92 27.01
C ASN A 435 1.82 9.69 26.25
N VAL A 436 2.93 9.75 25.55
CA VAL A 436 3.61 8.60 24.96
C VAL A 436 4.62 8.04 25.96
N TYR A 437 4.51 6.76 26.26
CA TYR A 437 5.41 6.06 27.15
C TYR A 437 6.41 5.24 26.34
N LEU A 438 7.67 5.34 26.71
CA LEU A 438 8.79 4.68 26.04
C LEU A 438 9.46 3.69 26.99
N ALA A 439 9.67 2.47 26.50
CA ALA A 439 10.59 1.51 27.06
C ALA A 439 11.88 1.47 26.22
N ARG A 440 12.87 0.73 26.68
CA ARG A 440 14.12 0.52 25.91
C ARG A 440 13.85 -0.10 24.54
N ASN A 441 12.83 -0.94 24.46
CA ASN A 441 12.48 -1.71 23.26
C ASN A 441 11.46 -0.99 22.34
N GLY A 442 11.10 0.27 22.62
CA GLY A 442 10.16 1.02 21.77
C GLY A 442 9.05 1.74 22.54
N VAL A 443 7.92 1.95 21.87
CA VAL A 443 6.77 2.69 22.40
C VAL A 443 5.71 1.77 22.96
N VAL A 444 5.10 2.17 24.08
CA VAL A 444 3.98 1.46 24.68
C VAL A 444 2.73 1.69 23.86
N ILE A 445 2.10 0.62 23.40
CA ILE A 445 0.84 0.65 22.63
C ILE A 445 -0.35 0.11 23.42
N ALA A 446 -0.11 -0.70 24.46
CA ALA A 446 -1.18 -1.17 25.35
C ALA A 446 -0.67 -1.39 26.76
N ASN A 447 -1.55 -1.18 27.74
CA ASN A 447 -1.36 -1.55 29.14
C ASN A 447 -2.68 -2.10 29.68
N TYR A 448 -2.69 -3.39 30.03
CA TYR A 448 -3.82 -4.06 30.63
C TYR A 448 -3.40 -4.70 31.95
N SER A 449 -3.92 -4.20 33.06
CA SER A 449 -3.65 -4.74 34.40
C SER A 449 -2.15 -4.89 34.75
N GLY A 450 -1.30 -4.00 34.18
CA GLY A 450 0.15 -4.06 34.34
C GLY A 450 0.87 -4.93 33.33
N VAL A 451 0.17 -5.58 32.41
CA VAL A 451 0.78 -6.22 31.24
C VAL A 451 0.95 -5.16 30.15
N VAL A 452 2.19 -4.80 29.87
CA VAL A 452 2.53 -3.69 28.97
C VAL A 452 3.05 -4.25 27.64
N ILE A 453 2.40 -3.92 26.53
CA ILE A 453 2.84 -4.26 25.18
C ILE A 453 3.54 -3.05 24.57
N VAL A 454 4.73 -3.31 24.04
CA VAL A 454 5.61 -2.31 23.41
C VAL A 454 5.85 -2.69 21.96
N MET A 455 5.86 -1.70 21.08
CA MET A 455 6.17 -1.83 19.68
C MET A 455 7.52 -1.18 19.36
N ASN A 456 8.36 -1.89 18.62
CA ASN A 456 9.59 -1.37 18.01
C ASN A 456 9.49 -1.44 16.49
N TRP A 457 9.64 -0.31 15.84
CA TRP A 457 9.52 -0.18 14.39
C TRP A 457 10.72 0.59 13.81
N THR A 458 11.30 0.09 12.71
CA THR A 458 12.46 0.75 12.07
C THR A 458 12.15 2.16 11.57
N GLY A 459 10.90 2.47 11.24
CA GLY A 459 10.47 3.81 10.82
C GLY A 459 10.53 4.88 11.91
N MET A 460 10.83 4.51 13.17
CA MET A 460 11.10 5.46 14.25
C MET A 460 12.54 6.02 14.20
N TYR A 461 13.39 5.50 13.31
CA TYR A 461 14.71 6.09 13.05
C TYR A 461 14.57 7.27 12.07
N PRO A 462 15.24 8.40 12.34
CA PRO A 462 15.21 9.57 11.47
C PRO A 462 16.05 9.33 10.21
N THR A 463 15.42 8.92 9.12
CA THR A 463 16.04 8.55 7.84
C THR A 463 15.42 9.33 6.68
N ASP A 464 16.22 9.63 5.63
CA ASP A 464 15.85 10.47 4.50
C ASP A 464 15.71 9.58 3.24
N GLU A 465 14.60 8.86 3.12
CA GLU A 465 14.29 8.01 1.96
C GLU A 465 14.04 8.84 0.70
N GLY A 466 13.52 10.06 0.83
CA GLY A 466 13.29 10.99 -0.28
C GLY A 466 14.57 11.30 -1.04
N ALA A 467 15.72 11.35 -0.36
CA ALA A 467 17.01 11.53 -1.02
C ALA A 467 17.32 10.43 -2.05
N THR A 468 16.85 9.19 -1.84
CA THR A 468 17.04 8.09 -2.78
C THR A 468 16.53 8.45 -4.17
N PHE A 469 15.29 8.90 -4.24
CA PHE A 469 14.62 9.22 -5.49
C PHE A 469 15.24 10.43 -6.18
N LEU A 470 15.58 11.48 -5.43
CA LEU A 470 16.28 12.65 -5.97
C LEU A 470 17.65 12.27 -6.56
N TYR A 471 18.36 11.30 -5.99
CA TYR A 471 19.59 10.76 -6.58
C TYR A 471 19.31 9.87 -7.80
N PHE A 472 18.20 9.11 -7.83
CA PHE A 472 17.81 8.34 -9.02
C PHE A 472 17.48 9.25 -10.20
N ASP A 473 16.83 10.41 -9.96
CA ASP A 473 16.49 11.39 -11.00
C ASP A 473 17.69 11.83 -11.83
N ILE A 474 18.87 11.90 -11.22
CA ILE A 474 20.12 12.36 -11.84
C ILE A 474 21.14 11.24 -12.09
N ALA A 475 20.87 10.00 -11.64
CA ALA A 475 21.80 8.89 -11.80
C ALA A 475 21.97 8.49 -13.27
N GLN A 476 23.21 8.19 -13.68
CA GLN A 476 23.56 7.84 -15.04
C GLN A 476 24.02 6.39 -15.21
N ASN A 477 24.22 5.68 -14.11
CA ASN A 477 24.73 4.31 -14.10
C ASN A 477 24.45 3.61 -12.76
N LEU A 478 24.77 2.32 -12.69
CA LEU A 478 24.57 1.49 -11.51
C LEU A 478 25.26 2.06 -10.25
N THR A 479 26.47 2.60 -10.38
CA THR A 479 27.20 3.14 -9.20
C THR A 479 26.46 4.33 -8.58
N GLU A 480 25.91 5.20 -9.40
CA GLU A 480 25.16 6.36 -8.93
C GLU A 480 23.78 5.95 -8.40
N PHE A 481 23.12 4.97 -9.02
CA PHE A 481 21.91 4.36 -8.51
C PHE A 481 22.13 3.75 -7.11
N LEU A 482 23.20 2.94 -6.93
CA LEU A 482 23.53 2.34 -5.62
C LEU A 482 23.89 3.40 -4.57
N LYS A 483 24.47 4.54 -4.98
CA LYS A 483 24.65 5.68 -4.07
C LYS A 483 23.31 6.24 -3.61
N GLY A 484 22.36 6.46 -4.50
CA GLY A 484 20.99 6.87 -4.14
C GLY A 484 20.34 5.84 -3.22
N LEU A 485 20.37 4.56 -3.60
CA LEU A 485 19.80 3.46 -2.81
C LEU A 485 20.37 3.39 -1.38
N SER A 486 21.59 3.84 -1.15
CA SER A 486 22.19 3.85 0.19
C SER A 486 21.49 4.75 1.21
N TYR A 487 20.64 5.68 0.77
CA TYR A 487 19.78 6.51 1.63
C TYR A 487 18.50 5.78 2.04
N PHE A 488 18.01 4.82 1.26
CA PHE A 488 16.79 4.06 1.57
C PHE A 488 17.03 3.10 2.72
N LYS A 489 16.33 3.29 3.85
CA LYS A 489 16.54 2.56 5.11
C LYS A 489 15.29 1.86 5.62
N VAL A 490 14.13 2.49 5.48
CA VAL A 490 12.88 1.99 6.04
C VAL A 490 11.79 1.93 4.97
N GLY A 491 10.75 1.09 5.18
CA GLY A 491 9.76 0.78 4.13
C GLY A 491 10.43 0.05 2.96
N ILE A 492 11.23 -0.99 3.26
CA ILE A 492 12.15 -1.64 2.33
C ILE A 492 11.42 -2.15 1.09
N GLN A 493 11.89 -1.72 -0.09
CA GLN A 493 11.33 -2.06 -1.39
C GLN A 493 12.29 -2.95 -2.19
N ASN A 494 11.75 -3.81 -3.04
CA ASN A 494 12.48 -4.47 -4.11
C ASN A 494 12.61 -3.49 -5.29
N PHE A 495 13.69 -2.73 -5.35
CA PHE A 495 13.95 -1.79 -6.44
C PHE A 495 14.43 -2.52 -7.69
N ALA A 496 13.60 -2.55 -8.72
CA ALA A 496 14.00 -2.97 -10.06
C ALA A 496 14.87 -1.88 -10.71
N TYR A 497 15.90 -2.30 -11.39
CA TYR A 497 16.88 -1.46 -12.09
C TYR A 497 17.16 -1.98 -13.48
N ALA A 498 17.13 -1.09 -14.47
CA ALA A 498 17.63 -1.35 -15.81
C ALA A 498 18.41 -0.14 -16.31
N ASP A 499 19.51 -0.35 -17.07
CA ASP A 499 20.27 0.75 -17.63
C ASP A 499 20.52 0.59 -19.15
N ARG A 500 20.91 1.71 -19.77
CA ARG A 500 21.23 1.75 -21.19
C ARG A 500 22.47 0.93 -21.59
N TYR A 501 23.23 0.44 -20.62
CA TYR A 501 24.43 -0.37 -20.83
C TYR A 501 24.12 -1.87 -20.81
N GLY A 502 22.86 -2.25 -20.61
CA GLY A 502 22.38 -3.63 -20.58
C GLY A 502 22.51 -4.30 -19.22
N ASN A 503 22.65 -3.54 -18.13
CA ASN A 503 22.56 -4.11 -16.79
C ASN A 503 21.10 -4.14 -16.34
N ILE A 504 20.72 -5.24 -15.68
CA ILE A 504 19.43 -5.43 -15.03
C ILE A 504 19.63 -5.96 -13.61
N GLY A 505 18.76 -5.60 -12.68
CA GLY A 505 18.83 -6.11 -11.31
C GLY A 505 17.62 -5.76 -10.46
N ILE A 506 17.55 -6.38 -9.28
CA ILE A 506 16.60 -6.04 -8.21
C ILE A 506 17.39 -5.94 -6.90
N PHE A 507 17.09 -4.92 -6.09
CA PHE A 507 17.83 -4.61 -4.87
C PHE A 507 16.87 -4.27 -3.74
N ALA A 508 17.01 -4.92 -2.58
CA ALA A 508 16.23 -4.63 -1.39
C ALA A 508 17.16 -4.27 -0.21
N TRP A 509 17.53 -3.01 -0.14
CA TRP A 509 18.41 -2.50 0.92
C TRP A 509 17.65 -1.72 1.97
N GLY A 510 18.10 -1.87 3.24
CA GLY A 510 17.52 -1.14 4.35
C GLY A 510 17.93 -1.68 5.71
N LEU A 511 17.18 -1.29 6.73
CA LEU A 511 17.41 -1.70 8.12
C LEU A 511 16.62 -2.98 8.40
N TYR A 512 17.24 -4.14 8.17
CA TYR A 512 16.73 -5.46 8.55
C TYR A 512 17.17 -5.80 9.96
N PRO A 513 16.29 -5.80 10.98
CA PRO A 513 16.70 -6.09 12.35
C PRO A 513 17.19 -7.51 12.55
N ILE A 514 18.22 -7.69 13.36
CA ILE A 514 18.72 -8.99 13.81
C ILE A 514 18.33 -9.18 15.26
N VAL A 515 17.55 -10.23 15.56
CA VAL A 515 17.19 -10.65 16.91
C VAL A 515 17.93 -11.91 17.33
N MET A 516 18.20 -12.07 18.62
CA MET A 516 19.05 -13.14 19.16
C MET A 516 18.27 -14.21 19.91
N GLY A 517 17.14 -14.64 19.43
CA GLY A 517 16.42 -15.76 20.02
C GLY A 517 14.91 -15.56 20.04
N GLY A 518 14.20 -16.52 20.62
CA GLY A 518 12.75 -16.55 20.63
C GLY A 518 12.14 -16.90 19.26
N ASP A 519 10.81 -16.76 19.16
CA ASP A 519 10.08 -16.77 17.90
C ASP A 519 9.78 -15.32 17.51
N PRO A 520 10.47 -14.75 16.51
CA PRO A 520 10.29 -13.34 16.12
C PRO A 520 8.93 -13.06 15.50
N ARG A 521 8.17 -14.10 15.14
CA ARG A 521 6.80 -13.98 14.62
C ARG A 521 5.77 -13.72 15.71
N ALA A 522 6.18 -13.74 16.98
CA ALA A 522 5.31 -13.56 18.14
C ALA A 522 5.83 -12.46 19.07
N VAL A 523 4.97 -11.97 19.95
CA VAL A 523 5.37 -11.04 21.02
C VAL A 523 6.46 -11.68 21.87
N MET A 524 7.57 -10.99 22.05
CA MET A 524 8.75 -11.43 22.79
C MET A 524 8.83 -10.79 24.18
N LEU A 525 9.68 -11.33 25.06
CA LEU A 525 9.88 -10.78 26.38
C LEU A 525 10.80 -9.55 26.31
N GLY A 526 10.33 -8.41 26.88
CA GLY A 526 11.01 -7.11 26.82
C GLY A 526 12.09 -6.89 27.88
N ASN A 527 12.77 -7.94 28.33
CA ASN A 527 13.77 -7.88 29.42
C ASN A 527 15.22 -7.77 28.95
N GLY A 528 15.48 -7.48 27.68
CA GLY A 528 16.80 -7.40 27.06
C GLY A 528 17.28 -8.69 26.41
N SER A 529 16.58 -9.85 26.62
CA SER A 529 17.02 -11.14 26.07
C SER A 529 16.78 -11.31 24.57
N TYR A 530 15.86 -10.55 24.00
CA TYR A 530 15.39 -10.70 22.60
C TYR A 530 15.46 -9.38 21.83
N ASP A 531 16.29 -8.46 22.28
CA ASP A 531 16.46 -7.15 21.63
C ASP A 531 17.05 -7.26 20.23
N TRP A 532 16.87 -6.21 19.47
CA TRP A 532 17.67 -6.02 18.26
C TRP A 532 19.14 -5.83 18.63
N VAL A 533 20.00 -6.68 18.03
CA VAL A 533 21.46 -6.63 18.25
C VAL A 533 22.18 -5.92 17.11
N GLY A 534 21.47 -5.43 16.12
CA GLY A 534 21.98 -4.73 14.94
C GLY A 534 21.11 -4.99 13.73
N PHE A 535 21.66 -4.68 12.57
CA PHE A 535 21.00 -4.85 11.28
C PHE A 535 21.86 -5.70 10.36
N ILE A 536 21.23 -6.38 9.39
CA ILE A 536 21.93 -7.16 8.38
C ILE A 536 22.94 -6.25 7.65
N PRO A 537 24.25 -6.59 7.64
CA PRO A 537 25.25 -5.79 6.94
C PRO A 537 24.94 -5.66 5.46
N THR A 538 25.13 -4.46 4.89
CA THR A 538 24.75 -4.11 3.51
C THR A 538 25.23 -5.12 2.47
N GLN A 539 26.44 -5.66 2.62
CA GLN A 539 27.00 -6.65 1.69
C GLN A 539 26.27 -8.01 1.68
N TYR A 540 25.41 -8.26 2.66
CA TYR A 540 24.62 -9.49 2.76
C TYR A 540 23.12 -9.23 2.55
N GLN A 541 22.71 -7.99 2.35
CA GLN A 541 21.32 -7.66 2.05
C GLN A 541 20.90 -8.24 0.70
N PRO A 542 19.61 -8.57 0.54
CA PRO A 542 19.15 -9.24 -0.66
C PRO A 542 19.30 -8.39 -1.93
N TYR A 543 19.92 -8.92 -2.94
CA TYR A 543 19.97 -8.33 -4.29
C TYR A 543 20.27 -9.39 -5.36
N VAL A 544 19.92 -9.09 -6.59
CA VAL A 544 20.33 -9.79 -7.80
C VAL A 544 20.76 -8.80 -8.87
N LEU A 545 21.86 -9.08 -9.56
CA LEU A 545 22.39 -8.25 -10.64
C LEU A 545 22.86 -9.15 -11.78
N ASN A 546 22.35 -8.86 -12.99
CA ASN A 546 22.67 -9.59 -14.22
C ASN A 546 22.55 -11.12 -14.06
N PRO A 547 21.38 -11.66 -13.65
CA PRO A 547 21.23 -13.09 -13.39
C PRO A 547 21.38 -13.91 -14.67
N PRO A 548 21.79 -15.20 -14.54
CA PRO A 548 21.95 -16.11 -15.68
C PRO A 548 20.64 -16.38 -16.45
N SER A 549 19.50 -16.15 -15.82
CA SER A 549 18.15 -16.23 -16.41
C SER A 549 17.86 -15.14 -17.44
N HIS A 550 18.70 -14.08 -17.51
CA HIS A 550 18.47 -12.86 -18.27
C HIS A 550 17.21 -12.10 -17.85
N PHE A 551 16.60 -12.41 -16.73
CA PHE A 551 15.51 -11.67 -16.12
C PHE A 551 15.50 -11.83 -14.59
N ALA A 552 14.89 -10.89 -13.90
CA ALA A 552 14.56 -10.96 -12.48
C ALA A 552 13.19 -10.32 -12.27
N LEU A 553 12.48 -10.73 -11.22
CA LEU A 553 11.13 -10.28 -10.93
C LEU A 553 10.87 -10.18 -9.42
N SER A 554 9.86 -9.43 -9.06
CA SER A 554 9.26 -9.43 -7.73
C SER A 554 7.77 -9.09 -7.82
N ALA A 555 6.96 -9.82 -7.06
CA ALA A 555 5.54 -9.58 -6.88
C ALA A 555 5.14 -9.81 -5.42
N ASN A 556 5.97 -9.33 -4.48
CA ASN A 556 5.82 -9.41 -3.02
C ASN A 556 5.94 -10.82 -2.43
N GLU A 557 6.43 -11.79 -3.22
CA GLU A 557 6.67 -13.15 -2.76
C GLU A 557 7.88 -13.21 -1.81
N ILE A 558 8.09 -14.38 -1.22
CA ILE A 558 9.21 -14.61 -0.30
C ILE A 558 10.54 -14.10 -0.84
N LEU A 559 11.27 -13.36 -0.02
CA LEU A 559 12.49 -12.66 -0.45
C LEU A 559 13.63 -13.62 -0.78
N VAL A 560 13.89 -14.62 0.07
CA VAL A 560 15.13 -15.41 0.04
C VAL A 560 14.86 -16.89 0.15
N SER A 561 15.81 -17.71 -0.33
CA SER A 561 15.77 -19.17 -0.18
C SER A 561 15.99 -19.59 1.28
N PRO A 562 15.60 -20.83 1.68
CA PRO A 562 15.70 -21.30 3.06
C PRO A 562 17.11 -21.28 3.65
N ASN A 563 18.14 -21.31 2.79
CA ASN A 563 19.55 -21.31 3.20
C ASN A 563 20.09 -19.91 3.53
N TYR A 564 19.28 -18.85 3.37
CA TYR A 564 19.72 -17.51 3.71
C TYR A 564 19.99 -17.39 5.22
N PRO A 565 21.14 -16.83 5.63
CA PRO A 565 21.64 -16.98 7.00
C PRO A 565 21.01 -16.03 8.00
N TYR A 566 20.11 -15.13 7.58
CA TYR A 566 19.40 -14.20 8.45
C TYR A 566 17.89 -14.38 8.33
N TYR A 567 17.18 -14.09 9.41
CA TYR A 567 15.72 -13.98 9.40
C TYR A 567 15.31 -12.63 8.79
N VAL A 568 14.43 -12.62 7.81
CA VAL A 568 13.95 -11.39 7.14
C VAL A 568 12.45 -11.18 7.27
N GLY A 569 11.70 -12.22 7.64
CA GLY A 569 10.24 -12.14 7.70
C GLY A 569 9.60 -13.50 7.48
N TRP A 570 8.27 -13.56 7.50
CA TRP A 570 7.48 -14.78 7.36
C TRP A 570 6.11 -14.58 6.74
N VAL A 571 5.64 -13.33 6.66
CA VAL A 571 4.44 -12.91 5.96
C VAL A 571 4.89 -12.31 4.65
N PHE A 572 4.45 -12.90 3.56
CA PHE A 572 4.71 -12.49 2.19
C PHE A 572 3.48 -12.85 1.38
N GLU A 573 3.29 -12.17 0.26
CA GLU A 573 2.31 -12.60 -0.72
C GLU A 573 2.49 -14.09 -1.09
N SER A 574 1.39 -14.73 -1.49
CA SER A 574 1.40 -16.17 -1.81
C SER A 574 2.28 -16.57 -3.01
N GLY A 575 2.79 -15.60 -3.77
CA GLY A 575 3.72 -15.81 -4.88
C GLY A 575 3.09 -16.26 -6.19
N PHE A 576 1.77 -16.36 -6.29
CA PHE A 576 1.11 -16.82 -7.53
C PHE A 576 1.32 -15.85 -8.68
N ARG A 577 1.31 -14.53 -8.43
CA ARG A 577 1.65 -13.51 -9.42
C ARG A 577 3.10 -13.65 -9.90
N ALA A 578 4.02 -13.89 -8.98
CA ALA A 578 5.44 -14.12 -9.27
C ALA A 578 5.66 -15.38 -10.11
N ASP A 579 4.99 -16.49 -9.77
CA ASP A 579 5.08 -17.75 -10.52
C ASP A 579 4.55 -17.60 -11.96
N GLU A 580 3.49 -16.83 -12.17
CA GLU A 580 2.97 -16.54 -13.51
C GLU A 580 3.92 -15.63 -14.30
N ILE A 581 4.46 -14.56 -13.67
CA ILE A 581 5.48 -13.70 -14.31
C ILE A 581 6.71 -14.52 -14.68
N TYR A 582 7.21 -15.38 -13.77
CA TYR A 582 8.35 -16.26 -14.03
C TYR A 582 8.10 -17.19 -15.22
N THR A 583 6.91 -17.79 -15.26
CA THR A 583 6.50 -18.71 -16.34
C THR A 583 6.51 -17.99 -17.68
N LEU A 584 5.89 -16.81 -17.76
CA LEU A 584 5.81 -16.04 -19.01
C LEU A 584 7.18 -15.50 -19.43
N LEU A 585 7.98 -14.95 -18.51
CA LEU A 585 9.33 -14.48 -18.82
C LEU A 585 10.22 -15.60 -19.33
N SER A 586 10.16 -16.79 -18.68
CA SER A 586 10.92 -17.97 -19.12
C SER A 586 10.52 -18.41 -20.53
N GLN A 587 9.23 -18.36 -20.86
CA GLN A 587 8.74 -18.70 -22.22
C GLN A 587 9.22 -17.69 -23.26
N PHE A 588 9.09 -16.38 -22.97
CA PHE A 588 9.51 -15.33 -23.91
C PHE A 588 11.03 -15.28 -24.07
N GLU A 589 11.81 -15.51 -23.00
CA GLU A 589 13.27 -15.62 -23.07
C GLU A 589 13.70 -16.79 -23.96
N ALA A 590 13.16 -18.00 -23.71
CA ALA A 590 13.47 -19.20 -24.51
C ALA A 590 13.09 -19.05 -25.99
N GLN A 591 12.08 -18.24 -26.31
CA GLN A 591 11.66 -17.92 -27.68
C GLN A 591 12.47 -16.77 -28.31
N GLY A 592 13.33 -16.11 -27.53
CA GLY A 592 14.04 -14.90 -27.95
C GLY A 592 13.12 -13.71 -28.22
N ASN A 593 11.99 -13.64 -27.53
CA ASN A 593 10.90 -12.68 -27.80
C ASN A 593 10.66 -11.72 -26.61
N ILE A 594 11.74 -11.23 -25.99
CA ILE A 594 11.66 -10.14 -25.00
C ILE A 594 11.55 -8.82 -25.77
N THR A 595 10.37 -8.19 -25.74
CA THR A 595 9.98 -7.00 -26.50
C THR A 595 8.97 -6.18 -25.70
N TYR A 596 8.63 -4.96 -26.15
CA TYR A 596 7.52 -4.20 -25.58
C TYR A 596 6.22 -5.04 -25.51
N SER A 597 5.86 -5.70 -26.62
CA SER A 597 4.62 -6.49 -26.68
C SER A 597 4.60 -7.64 -25.68
N SER A 598 5.74 -8.31 -25.45
CA SER A 598 5.79 -9.33 -24.40
C SER A 598 5.65 -8.74 -23.00
N MET A 599 6.26 -7.56 -22.73
CA MET A 599 6.11 -6.87 -21.45
C MET A 599 4.66 -6.43 -21.20
N GLU A 600 3.98 -5.86 -22.20
CA GLU A 600 2.56 -5.50 -22.13
C GLU A 600 1.68 -6.74 -21.91
N THR A 601 1.98 -7.85 -22.60
CA THR A 601 1.25 -9.12 -22.46
C THR A 601 1.34 -9.64 -21.02
N ILE A 602 2.52 -9.59 -20.41
CA ILE A 602 2.72 -9.99 -19.00
C ILE A 602 1.93 -9.04 -18.09
N GLN A 603 2.09 -7.72 -18.24
CA GLN A 603 1.49 -6.74 -17.33
C GLN A 603 -0.04 -6.72 -17.36
N LEU A 604 -0.64 -7.11 -18.48
CA LEU A 604 -2.10 -7.19 -18.65
C LEU A 604 -2.66 -8.62 -18.50
N ASN A 605 -1.82 -9.59 -18.10
CA ASN A 605 -2.23 -10.98 -17.94
C ASN A 605 -3.26 -11.12 -16.82
N VAL A 606 -4.28 -11.95 -17.04
CA VAL A 606 -5.40 -12.21 -16.12
C VAL A 606 -5.57 -13.70 -15.84
N HIS A 607 -4.53 -14.48 -16.09
CA HIS A 607 -4.47 -15.89 -15.71
C HIS A 607 -4.19 -16.01 -14.21
N ASP A 608 -5.04 -16.72 -13.47
CA ASP A 608 -4.81 -17.03 -12.06
C ASP A 608 -3.97 -18.33 -11.96
N TYR A 609 -2.72 -18.20 -11.51
CA TYR A 609 -1.79 -19.33 -11.38
C TYR A 609 -2.32 -20.43 -10.44
N THR A 610 -3.22 -20.12 -9.51
CA THR A 610 -3.83 -21.12 -8.62
C THR A 610 -4.58 -22.19 -9.41
N THR A 611 -5.06 -21.89 -10.62
CA THR A 611 -5.71 -22.84 -11.51
C THR A 611 -4.78 -24.00 -11.91
N ASN A 612 -3.48 -23.72 -12.05
CA ASN A 612 -2.46 -24.74 -12.30
C ASN A 612 -2.32 -25.74 -11.13
N LEU A 613 -2.71 -25.32 -9.92
CA LEU A 613 -2.56 -26.11 -8.70
C LEU A 613 -3.86 -26.83 -8.32
N PHE A 614 -5.03 -26.21 -8.55
CA PHE A 614 -6.29 -26.68 -7.99
C PHE A 614 -7.33 -27.12 -9.03
N LEU A 615 -7.32 -26.59 -10.27
CA LEU A 615 -8.39 -26.86 -11.24
C LEU A 615 -8.42 -28.35 -11.64
N GLN A 616 -7.29 -28.94 -11.96
CA GLN A 616 -7.26 -30.36 -12.36
C GLN A 616 -7.64 -31.31 -11.21
N PRO A 617 -7.18 -31.13 -9.94
CA PRO A 617 -7.69 -31.88 -8.80
C PRO A 617 -9.21 -31.76 -8.63
N LEU A 618 -9.78 -30.56 -8.76
CA LEU A 618 -11.23 -30.35 -8.72
C LEU A 618 -11.95 -31.11 -9.81
N LEU A 619 -11.51 -31.00 -11.07
CA LEU A 619 -12.13 -31.69 -12.21
C LEU A 619 -12.07 -33.22 -12.05
N ASN A 620 -10.98 -33.75 -11.50
CA ASN A 620 -10.83 -35.18 -11.18
C ASN A 620 -11.83 -35.61 -10.08
N ALA A 621 -11.99 -34.81 -9.03
CA ALA A 621 -12.95 -35.07 -7.96
C ALA A 621 -14.38 -35.07 -8.51
N LEU A 622 -14.76 -34.11 -9.33
CA LEU A 622 -16.09 -33.99 -9.93
C LEU A 622 -16.39 -35.11 -10.93
N SER A 623 -15.45 -35.41 -11.84
CA SER A 623 -15.63 -36.43 -12.90
C SER A 623 -15.85 -37.84 -12.33
N THR A 624 -15.19 -38.16 -11.21
CA THR A 624 -15.36 -39.46 -10.53
C THR A 624 -16.68 -39.56 -9.75
N HIS A 625 -17.40 -38.45 -9.56
CA HIS A 625 -18.65 -38.38 -8.78
C HIS A 625 -19.83 -37.81 -9.57
N LEU A 626 -19.76 -37.77 -10.90
CA LEU A 626 -20.81 -37.21 -11.78
C LEU A 626 -22.22 -37.74 -11.48
N ASN A 627 -22.33 -39.00 -11.12
CA ASN A 627 -23.62 -39.64 -10.80
C ASN A 627 -24.24 -39.13 -9.50
N ARG A 628 -23.53 -38.34 -8.68
CA ARG A 628 -24.01 -37.74 -7.43
C ARG A 628 -24.29 -36.23 -7.58
N LEU A 629 -23.86 -35.64 -8.69
CA LEU A 629 -24.08 -34.22 -8.97
C LEU A 629 -25.48 -33.96 -9.44
N SER A 630 -26.06 -32.85 -9.01
CA SER A 630 -27.32 -32.35 -9.58
C SER A 630 -27.13 -31.83 -11.01
N PRO A 631 -28.20 -31.69 -11.79
CA PRO A 631 -28.07 -31.17 -13.18
C PRO A 631 -27.35 -29.83 -13.30
N ILE A 632 -27.51 -28.95 -12.30
CA ILE A 632 -26.85 -27.62 -12.31
C ILE A 632 -25.38 -27.75 -11.97
N GLU A 633 -24.99 -28.63 -11.05
CA GLU A 633 -23.60 -28.93 -10.77
C GLU A 633 -22.87 -29.57 -11.95
N VAL A 634 -23.56 -30.46 -12.71
CA VAL A 634 -23.03 -31.02 -13.95
C VAL A 634 -22.79 -29.91 -14.98
N GLN A 635 -23.75 -28.98 -15.13
CA GLN A 635 -23.56 -27.84 -16.04
C GLN A 635 -22.40 -26.96 -15.63
N ALA A 636 -22.23 -26.69 -14.33
CA ALA A 636 -21.09 -25.94 -13.81
C ALA A 636 -19.74 -26.67 -14.03
N TYR A 637 -19.72 -28.00 -13.86
CA TYR A 637 -18.53 -28.82 -14.17
C TYR A 637 -18.13 -28.72 -15.65
N GLU A 638 -19.11 -28.80 -16.57
CA GLU A 638 -18.81 -28.68 -18.01
C GLU A 638 -18.29 -27.28 -18.38
N LEU A 639 -18.71 -26.23 -17.68
CA LEU A 639 -18.17 -24.87 -17.85
C LEU A 639 -16.73 -24.72 -17.35
N LEU A 640 -16.36 -25.43 -16.28
CA LEU A 640 -15.00 -25.44 -15.74
C LEU A 640 -14.03 -26.28 -16.58
N LYS A 641 -14.52 -27.34 -17.20
CA LYS A 641 -13.70 -28.36 -17.87
C LYS A 641 -12.85 -27.84 -19.03
N ASP A 642 -13.38 -26.91 -19.80
CA ASP A 642 -12.74 -26.34 -20.99
C ASP A 642 -12.20 -24.91 -20.73
N TRP A 643 -12.15 -24.49 -19.45
CA TRP A 643 -11.69 -23.17 -19.06
C TRP A 643 -10.15 -23.11 -19.01
N ASP A 644 -9.61 -21.99 -19.46
CA ASP A 644 -8.17 -21.72 -19.58
C ASP A 644 -7.53 -21.11 -18.34
N GLY A 645 -8.31 -20.77 -17.32
CA GLY A 645 -7.82 -20.14 -16.09
C GLY A 645 -7.82 -18.60 -16.14
N ASP A 646 -8.30 -18.00 -17.24
CA ASP A 646 -8.31 -16.56 -17.39
C ASP A 646 -9.55 -15.92 -16.74
N PHE A 647 -9.31 -14.92 -15.89
CA PHE A 647 -10.35 -14.15 -15.20
C PHE A 647 -10.80 -12.98 -16.09
N THR A 648 -11.43 -13.29 -17.21
CA THR A 648 -12.02 -12.25 -18.05
C THR A 648 -13.44 -11.89 -17.56
N PRO A 649 -13.94 -10.66 -17.78
CA PRO A 649 -15.26 -10.25 -17.31
C PRO A 649 -16.42 -11.12 -17.81
N ASN A 650 -16.25 -11.78 -18.97
CA ASN A 650 -17.24 -12.67 -19.57
C ASN A 650 -17.09 -14.14 -19.15
N SER A 651 -16.08 -14.48 -18.35
CA SER A 651 -15.87 -15.86 -17.90
C SER A 651 -16.89 -16.24 -16.83
N VAL A 652 -17.63 -17.30 -17.06
CA VAL A 652 -18.51 -17.92 -16.07
C VAL A 652 -17.70 -18.85 -15.15
N ALA A 653 -16.73 -19.55 -15.73
CA ALA A 653 -15.87 -20.49 -14.99
C ALA A 653 -15.05 -19.79 -13.91
N ALA A 654 -14.54 -18.58 -14.18
CA ALA A 654 -13.85 -17.76 -13.20
C ALA A 654 -14.69 -17.52 -11.94
N THR A 655 -15.98 -17.16 -12.10
CA THR A 655 -16.90 -16.98 -10.98
C THR A 655 -17.06 -18.26 -10.16
N ILE A 656 -17.29 -19.38 -10.81
CA ILE A 656 -17.48 -20.67 -10.13
C ILE A 656 -16.20 -21.05 -9.38
N TYR A 657 -15.05 -20.93 -10.05
CA TYR A 657 -13.74 -21.28 -9.49
C TYR A 657 -13.38 -20.40 -8.28
N TYR A 658 -13.55 -19.08 -8.37
CA TYR A 658 -13.24 -18.13 -7.29
C TYR A 658 -13.99 -18.47 -6.00
N PHE A 659 -15.32 -18.63 -6.08
CA PHE A 659 -16.11 -18.99 -4.92
C PHE A 659 -15.83 -20.42 -4.42
N TRP A 660 -15.52 -21.34 -5.35
CA TRP A 660 -15.15 -22.68 -4.97
C TRP A 660 -13.82 -22.72 -4.21
N LEU A 661 -12.80 -22.02 -4.68
CA LEU A 661 -11.49 -21.99 -4.00
C LEU A 661 -11.62 -21.40 -2.60
N TRP A 662 -12.39 -20.33 -2.47
CA TRP A 662 -12.71 -19.76 -1.16
C TRP A 662 -13.40 -20.78 -0.25
N ASN A 663 -14.47 -21.42 -0.69
CA ASN A 663 -15.18 -22.43 0.09
C ASN A 663 -14.27 -23.63 0.43
N TYR A 664 -13.38 -24.03 -0.49
CA TYR A 664 -12.45 -25.13 -0.26
C TYR A 664 -11.42 -24.78 0.84
N LEU A 665 -10.89 -23.55 0.83
CA LEU A 665 -10.04 -23.03 1.88
C LEU A 665 -10.79 -22.99 3.22
N ASN A 666 -11.96 -22.39 3.23
CA ASN A 666 -12.81 -22.25 4.42
C ASN A 666 -13.18 -23.61 5.04
N ASP A 667 -13.64 -24.56 4.24
CA ASP A 667 -14.03 -25.88 4.70
C ASP A 667 -12.85 -26.73 5.22
N THR A 668 -11.63 -26.39 4.80
CA THR A 668 -10.41 -27.05 5.28
C THR A 668 -9.97 -26.50 6.63
N PHE A 669 -9.87 -25.18 6.80
CA PHE A 669 -9.24 -24.57 7.97
C PHE A 669 -10.21 -24.12 9.07
N MET A 670 -11.44 -23.66 8.72
CA MET A 670 -12.41 -23.16 9.71
C MET A 670 -12.75 -24.14 10.80
N PRO A 671 -12.94 -25.46 10.52
CA PRO A 671 -13.19 -26.43 11.59
C PRO A 671 -12.07 -26.51 12.63
N TRP A 672 -10.81 -26.32 12.23
CA TRP A 672 -9.66 -26.30 13.14
C TRP A 672 -9.63 -25.02 13.99
N PHE A 673 -9.90 -23.85 13.39
CA PHE A 673 -10.00 -22.60 14.15
C PHE A 673 -11.13 -22.66 15.18
N GLN A 674 -12.30 -23.15 14.79
CA GLN A 674 -13.44 -23.36 15.71
C GLN A 674 -13.08 -24.32 16.85
N TYR A 675 -12.42 -25.43 16.53
CA TYR A 675 -12.02 -26.42 17.51
C TYR A 675 -11.06 -25.87 18.59
N TYR A 676 -10.16 -24.99 18.21
CA TYR A 676 -9.21 -24.33 19.11
C TYR A 676 -9.71 -22.97 19.63
N ASN A 677 -10.97 -22.62 19.37
CA ASN A 677 -11.56 -21.36 19.79
C ASN A 677 -10.77 -20.13 19.32
N ILE A 678 -10.33 -20.15 18.05
CA ILE A 678 -9.83 -18.99 17.34
C ILE A 678 -11.04 -18.30 16.71
N THR A 679 -11.21 -17.02 16.97
CA THR A 679 -12.39 -16.23 16.54
C THR A 679 -11.93 -14.99 15.74
N PRO A 680 -12.83 -14.33 15.00
CA PRO A 680 -12.49 -13.05 14.34
C PRO A 680 -11.98 -11.99 15.33
N ALA A 681 -12.46 -12.03 16.59
CA ALA A 681 -12.00 -11.12 17.64
C ALA A 681 -10.53 -11.35 18.07
N ASP A 682 -9.94 -12.48 17.72
CA ASP A 682 -8.51 -12.72 17.93
C ASP A 682 -7.65 -11.95 16.92
N GLY A 683 -8.27 -11.19 16.01
CA GLY A 683 -7.59 -10.27 15.09
C GLY A 683 -6.62 -10.97 14.12
N LEU A 684 -6.95 -12.20 13.70
CA LEU A 684 -6.03 -12.99 12.87
C LEU A 684 -5.88 -12.50 11.43
N GLY A 685 -6.48 -11.34 11.06
CA GLY A 685 -6.25 -10.63 9.80
C GLY A 685 -5.93 -11.55 8.62
N GLU A 686 -4.80 -11.34 8.00
CA GLU A 686 -4.25 -12.10 6.87
C GLU A 686 -4.02 -13.59 7.16
N PHE A 687 -3.82 -13.96 8.42
CA PHE A 687 -3.66 -15.37 8.82
C PHE A 687 -4.98 -16.11 8.94
N SER A 688 -6.10 -15.44 8.75
CA SER A 688 -7.40 -16.04 8.96
C SER A 688 -8.22 -16.07 7.69
N ILE A 689 -9.11 -17.03 7.64
CA ILE A 689 -10.17 -17.15 6.63
C ILE A 689 -11.46 -16.43 7.07
N PHE A 690 -11.41 -15.57 8.10
CA PHE A 690 -12.59 -14.89 8.62
C PHE A 690 -13.06 -13.71 7.78
N LEU A 691 -12.23 -13.22 6.86
CA LEU A 691 -12.53 -12.05 6.05
C LEU A 691 -13.56 -12.31 4.92
N GLY A 692 -13.81 -13.57 4.61
CA GLY A 692 -14.79 -13.94 3.57
C GLY A 692 -14.20 -13.96 2.16
N PRO A 693 -15.03 -14.15 1.13
CA PRO A 693 -14.59 -14.25 -0.25
C PRO A 693 -14.07 -12.93 -0.85
N ASP A 694 -14.26 -11.82 -0.15
CA ASP A 694 -13.69 -10.53 -0.52
C ASP A 694 -12.24 -10.38 -0.02
N ALA A 695 -11.79 -11.29 0.84
CA ALA A 695 -10.42 -11.34 1.32
C ALA A 695 -9.48 -11.82 0.22
N ILE A 696 -8.27 -11.30 0.26
CA ILE A 696 -7.20 -11.76 -0.58
C ILE A 696 -6.71 -13.11 -0.03
N PHE A 697 -6.36 -14.04 -0.92
CA PHE A 697 -5.80 -15.34 -0.53
C PHE A 697 -4.32 -15.17 -0.15
N HIS A 698 -4.07 -14.51 0.97
CA HIS A 698 -2.72 -14.30 1.49
C HIS A 698 -2.23 -15.43 2.38
N GLY A 699 -0.94 -15.38 2.61
CA GLY A 699 -0.26 -16.14 3.62
C GLY A 699 -0.11 -17.62 3.35
N PRO A 700 0.36 -18.36 4.35
CA PRO A 700 0.79 -19.76 4.19
C PRO A 700 -0.37 -20.74 3.97
N LEU A 701 -1.60 -20.43 4.38
CA LEU A 701 -2.72 -21.37 4.36
C LEU A 701 -3.06 -21.88 2.96
N ILE A 702 -3.11 -21.01 1.96
CA ILE A 702 -3.39 -21.41 0.58
C ILE A 702 -2.24 -22.19 -0.02
N LEU A 703 -0.99 -21.90 0.33
CA LEU A 703 0.19 -22.64 -0.09
C LEU A 703 0.19 -24.06 0.50
N ASP A 704 -0.15 -24.17 1.78
CA ASP A 704 -0.29 -25.47 2.44
C ASP A 704 -1.45 -26.27 1.83
N LEU A 705 -2.59 -25.63 1.56
CA LEU A 705 -3.72 -26.26 0.89
C LEU A 705 -3.32 -26.81 -0.49
N ALA A 706 -2.56 -26.03 -1.30
CA ALA A 706 -2.06 -26.46 -2.59
C ALA A 706 -1.13 -27.66 -2.47
N ASN A 707 -0.19 -27.62 -1.52
CA ASN A 707 0.72 -28.72 -1.24
C ASN A 707 -0.04 -29.99 -0.78
N TRP A 708 -0.97 -29.86 0.14
CA TRP A 708 -1.74 -31.01 0.64
C TRP A 708 -2.66 -31.60 -0.44
N THR A 709 -3.32 -30.77 -1.23
CA THR A 709 -4.18 -31.21 -2.32
C THR A 709 -3.43 -32.08 -3.33
N ASN A 710 -2.21 -31.65 -3.72
CA ASN A 710 -1.46 -32.31 -4.76
C ASN A 710 -0.58 -33.47 -4.25
N ASN A 711 0.01 -33.34 -3.07
CA ASN A 711 1.02 -34.26 -2.57
C ASN A 711 0.53 -35.15 -1.43
N TYR A 712 -0.44 -34.66 -0.62
CA TYR A 712 -0.91 -35.34 0.60
C TYR A 712 -2.43 -35.34 0.74
N PRO A 713 -3.21 -35.81 -0.28
CA PRO A 713 -4.67 -35.63 -0.31
C PRO A 713 -5.44 -36.33 0.84
N ASN A 714 -4.80 -37.19 1.59
CA ASN A 714 -5.35 -37.89 2.75
C ASN A 714 -4.79 -37.41 4.09
N ILE A 715 -4.12 -36.24 4.12
CA ILE A 715 -3.54 -35.70 5.35
C ILE A 715 -4.64 -35.38 6.37
N VAL A 716 -4.32 -35.48 7.66
CA VAL A 716 -5.26 -35.31 8.77
C VAL A 716 -5.93 -33.92 8.78
N TRP A 717 -5.31 -32.93 8.21
CA TRP A 717 -5.79 -31.53 8.20
C TRP A 717 -7.08 -31.31 7.39
N PHE A 718 -7.46 -32.26 6.54
CA PHE A 718 -8.78 -32.27 5.89
C PHE A 718 -9.91 -32.76 6.80
N ASN A 719 -9.61 -33.39 7.93
CA ASN A 719 -10.63 -33.87 8.87
C ASN A 719 -11.35 -32.68 9.54
N ASP A 720 -12.57 -32.91 9.96
CA ASP A 720 -13.33 -31.96 10.75
C ASP A 720 -13.22 -32.36 12.25
N PRO A 721 -12.40 -31.65 13.02
CA PRO A 721 -12.21 -31.97 14.44
C PRO A 721 -13.42 -31.59 15.31
N VAL A 722 -14.32 -30.69 14.86
CA VAL A 722 -15.51 -30.29 15.59
C VAL A 722 -16.55 -31.40 15.56
N THR A 723 -16.79 -32.02 14.41
CA THR A 723 -17.75 -33.09 14.25
C THR A 723 -17.14 -34.50 14.40
N GLY A 724 -15.80 -34.57 14.35
CA GLY A 724 -15.06 -35.85 14.35
C GLY A 724 -15.11 -36.58 13.00
N GLN A 725 -15.58 -35.95 11.95
CA GLN A 725 -15.67 -36.55 10.61
C GLN A 725 -14.30 -36.68 9.96
N SER A 726 -13.97 -37.89 9.53
CA SER A 726 -12.79 -38.13 8.70
C SER A 726 -13.08 -37.73 7.25
N ARG A 727 -12.24 -36.85 6.71
CA ARG A 727 -12.35 -36.31 5.33
C ARG A 727 -10.99 -36.39 4.64
N ASN A 728 -11.00 -36.26 3.34
CA ASN A 728 -9.79 -36.07 2.50
C ASN A 728 -10.02 -34.92 1.51
N ALA A 729 -9.01 -34.54 0.75
CA ALA A 729 -9.09 -33.46 -0.22
C ALA A 729 -10.32 -33.59 -1.13
N THR A 730 -10.58 -34.77 -1.70
CA THR A 730 -11.74 -35.00 -2.60
C THR A 730 -13.07 -34.70 -1.92
N ILE A 731 -13.25 -35.16 -0.67
CA ILE A 731 -14.50 -34.94 0.08
C ILE A 731 -14.71 -33.44 0.32
N VAL A 732 -13.66 -32.73 0.74
CA VAL A 732 -13.75 -31.28 1.01
C VAL A 732 -13.97 -30.48 -0.29
N MET A 733 -13.30 -30.84 -1.39
CA MET A 733 -13.52 -30.23 -2.71
C MET A 733 -14.97 -30.36 -3.19
N LEU A 734 -15.57 -31.55 -3.02
CA LEU A 734 -16.97 -31.81 -3.41
C LEU A 734 -17.97 -31.05 -2.51
N LEU A 735 -17.67 -30.97 -1.20
CA LEU A 735 -18.46 -30.18 -0.25
C LEU A 735 -18.45 -28.70 -0.64
N ALA A 736 -17.27 -28.14 -0.84
CA ALA A 736 -17.08 -26.76 -1.25
C ALA A 736 -17.76 -26.44 -2.59
N PHE A 737 -17.74 -27.40 -3.55
CA PHE A 737 -18.41 -27.22 -4.83
C PHE A 737 -19.94 -27.14 -4.70
N ASN A 738 -20.52 -28.03 -3.89
CA ASN A 738 -21.97 -28.00 -3.62
C ASN A 738 -22.41 -26.69 -2.93
N GLN A 739 -21.62 -26.22 -1.97
CA GLN A 739 -21.86 -24.93 -1.30
C GLN A 739 -21.79 -23.77 -2.30
N THR A 740 -20.76 -23.75 -3.14
CA THR A 740 -20.54 -22.72 -4.19
C THR A 740 -21.73 -22.65 -5.14
N ILE A 741 -22.21 -23.79 -5.65
CA ILE A 741 -23.35 -23.80 -6.57
C ILE A 741 -24.61 -23.26 -5.88
N SER A 742 -24.85 -23.66 -4.62
CA SER A 742 -25.97 -23.17 -3.83
C SER A 742 -25.89 -21.65 -3.58
N GLU A 743 -24.72 -21.15 -3.28
CA GLU A 743 -24.46 -19.72 -3.07
C GLU A 743 -24.68 -18.91 -4.35
N LEU A 744 -24.07 -19.34 -5.45
CA LEU A 744 -24.19 -18.67 -6.76
C LEU A 744 -25.64 -18.69 -7.28
N MET A 745 -26.36 -19.79 -7.08
CA MET A 745 -27.81 -19.84 -7.38
C MET A 745 -28.59 -18.77 -6.61
N SER A 746 -28.26 -18.58 -5.34
CA SER A 746 -28.90 -17.58 -4.49
C SER A 746 -28.55 -16.15 -4.91
N LYS A 747 -27.28 -15.90 -5.23
CA LYS A 747 -26.77 -14.56 -5.59
C LYS A 747 -27.10 -14.15 -7.03
N LEU A 748 -26.97 -15.08 -7.98
CA LEU A 748 -26.99 -14.78 -9.44
C LEU A 748 -28.16 -15.43 -10.18
N GLY A 749 -28.93 -16.29 -9.50
CA GLY A 749 -30.06 -17.01 -10.07
C GLY A 749 -29.70 -18.42 -10.57
N PRO A 750 -30.71 -19.19 -11.03
CA PRO A 750 -30.60 -20.64 -11.24
C PRO A 750 -29.91 -21.04 -12.56
N ASN A 751 -29.45 -20.09 -13.38
CA ASN A 751 -28.82 -20.40 -14.67
C ASN A 751 -27.30 -20.14 -14.63
N PRO A 752 -26.46 -21.18 -14.53
CA PRO A 752 -25.00 -21.00 -14.47
C PRO A 752 -24.43 -20.24 -15.68
N SER A 753 -24.99 -20.38 -16.86
CA SER A 753 -24.48 -19.69 -18.06
C SER A 753 -24.57 -18.15 -17.99
N THR A 754 -25.19 -17.60 -16.96
CA THR A 754 -25.31 -16.15 -16.73
C THR A 754 -24.42 -15.63 -15.58
N TRP A 755 -23.62 -16.49 -14.98
CA TRP A 755 -22.77 -16.14 -13.84
C TRP A 755 -21.43 -15.53 -14.28
N TYR A 756 -21.50 -14.53 -15.15
CA TYR A 756 -20.30 -13.83 -15.65
C TYR A 756 -19.52 -13.17 -14.52
N TRP A 757 -18.20 -13.28 -14.56
CA TRP A 757 -17.28 -12.67 -13.58
C TRP A 757 -17.54 -11.17 -13.40
N GLY A 758 -17.63 -10.42 -14.49
CA GLY A 758 -17.91 -8.98 -14.46
C GLY A 758 -19.30 -8.56 -13.97
N ARG A 759 -20.17 -9.50 -13.54
CA ARG A 759 -21.42 -9.17 -12.84
C ARG A 759 -21.24 -8.99 -11.35
N ILE A 760 -20.15 -9.51 -10.81
CA ILE A 760 -19.87 -9.53 -9.36
C ILE A 760 -18.49 -8.98 -9.04
N HIS A 761 -17.61 -8.90 -10.03
CA HIS A 761 -16.28 -8.37 -9.89
C HIS A 761 -16.16 -7.09 -10.72
N GLU A 762 -16.01 -5.99 -10.03
CA GLU A 762 -16.03 -4.65 -10.61
C GLU A 762 -14.88 -3.82 -10.05
N ARG A 763 -14.37 -2.86 -10.83
CA ARG A 763 -13.43 -1.83 -10.40
C ARG A 763 -14.13 -0.50 -10.18
N ILE A 764 -13.75 0.19 -9.11
CA ILE A 764 -14.15 1.55 -8.83
C ILE A 764 -12.90 2.41 -8.55
N LEU A 765 -12.85 3.59 -9.15
CA LEU A 765 -11.90 4.61 -8.72
C LEU A 765 -12.61 5.43 -7.65
N THR A 766 -12.21 5.24 -6.41
CA THR A 766 -12.83 5.92 -5.28
C THR A 766 -12.40 7.39 -5.23
N SER A 767 -13.34 8.27 -4.89
CA SER A 767 -12.96 9.66 -4.63
C SER A 767 -11.96 9.73 -3.49
N PHE A 768 -10.83 10.38 -3.71
CA PHE A 768 -9.79 10.54 -2.69
C PHE A 768 -10.32 11.09 -1.35
N PHE A 769 -11.36 11.92 -1.39
CA PHE A 769 -12.02 12.45 -0.19
C PHE A 769 -13.23 11.63 0.28
N GLY A 770 -13.38 10.38 -0.17
CA GLY A 770 -14.48 9.49 0.23
C GLY A 770 -15.87 10.02 -0.13
N ILE A 771 -15.99 10.84 -1.16
CA ILE A 771 -17.28 11.37 -1.65
C ILE A 771 -17.75 10.45 -2.78
N ASN A 772 -18.62 9.48 -2.47
CA ASN A 772 -19.06 8.45 -3.41
C ASN A 772 -19.59 9.00 -4.74
N GLN A 773 -20.26 10.18 -4.72
CA GLN A 773 -20.77 10.84 -5.93
C GLN A 773 -19.67 11.38 -6.86
N LEU A 774 -18.44 11.48 -6.37
CA LEU A 774 -17.26 11.89 -7.13
C LEU A 774 -16.39 10.71 -7.54
N SER A 775 -16.69 9.49 -7.09
CA SER A 775 -16.05 8.27 -7.54
C SER A 775 -16.42 7.96 -9.00
N VAL A 776 -15.58 7.22 -9.69
CA VAL A 776 -15.75 6.86 -11.11
C VAL A 776 -15.88 5.34 -11.24
N GLY A 777 -16.96 4.88 -11.83
CA GLY A 777 -17.33 3.46 -11.89
C GLY A 777 -18.63 3.16 -11.13
N PRO A 778 -18.88 1.90 -10.73
CA PRO A 778 -18.03 0.72 -10.99
C PRO A 778 -18.05 0.24 -12.45
N PHE A 779 -17.00 -0.50 -12.83
CA PHE A 779 -16.85 -1.09 -14.16
C PHE A 779 -16.54 -2.58 -14.03
N PRO A 780 -17.14 -3.47 -14.88
CA PRO A 780 -16.72 -4.87 -14.93
C PRO A 780 -15.19 -4.98 -15.06
N ALA A 781 -14.55 -5.75 -14.18
CA ALA A 781 -13.10 -5.84 -14.12
C ALA A 781 -12.59 -7.23 -14.53
N PRO A 782 -11.48 -7.30 -15.29
CA PRO A 782 -10.71 -8.51 -15.43
C PRO A 782 -9.78 -8.74 -14.24
N GLY A 783 -9.30 -9.98 -14.10
CA GLY A 783 -8.36 -10.37 -13.05
C GLY A 783 -9.03 -10.63 -11.70
N ASP A 784 -8.20 -10.94 -10.74
CA ASP A 784 -8.47 -11.03 -9.29
C ASP A 784 -7.20 -10.69 -8.51
N GLY A 785 -7.12 -10.99 -7.21
CA GLY A 785 -5.93 -10.72 -6.38
C GLY A 785 -4.69 -11.54 -6.77
N ASN A 786 -4.85 -12.71 -7.40
CA ASN A 786 -3.76 -13.61 -7.78
C ASN A 786 -3.25 -13.39 -9.20
N THR A 787 -3.92 -12.57 -10.00
CA THR A 787 -3.51 -12.30 -11.39
C THR A 787 -2.50 -11.16 -11.46
N ILE A 788 -1.64 -11.14 -12.48
CA ILE A 788 -0.63 -10.07 -12.65
C ILE A 788 -1.32 -8.70 -12.79
N ASN A 789 -2.36 -8.60 -13.64
CA ASN A 789 -3.24 -7.44 -13.70
C ASN A 789 -4.25 -7.50 -12.55
N ALA A 790 -3.77 -7.33 -11.32
CA ALA A 790 -4.52 -7.59 -10.11
C ALA A 790 -5.74 -6.68 -9.92
N ALA A 791 -6.79 -7.24 -9.32
CA ALA A 791 -7.97 -6.52 -8.87
C ALA A 791 -8.50 -7.23 -7.61
N TYR A 792 -8.25 -6.62 -6.45
CA TYR A 792 -8.50 -7.25 -5.16
C TYR A 792 -9.95 -7.09 -4.72
N GLY A 793 -10.54 -8.17 -4.19
CA GLY A 793 -11.93 -8.18 -3.74
C GLY A 793 -12.97 -8.18 -4.87
N LEU A 794 -14.26 -8.20 -4.53
CA LEU A 794 -15.34 -8.21 -5.53
C LEU A 794 -15.65 -6.81 -6.08
N LEU A 795 -15.58 -5.79 -5.24
CA LEU A 795 -15.59 -4.38 -5.66
C LEU A 795 -14.20 -3.81 -5.43
N SER A 796 -13.37 -3.94 -6.43
CA SER A 796 -11.96 -3.59 -6.34
C SER A 796 -11.75 -2.07 -6.46
N ASN A 797 -11.11 -1.50 -5.46
CA ASN A 797 -10.53 -0.16 -5.50
C ASN A 797 -8.99 -0.20 -5.38
N GLU A 798 -8.39 -1.37 -5.56
CA GLU A 798 -6.95 -1.62 -5.51
C GLU A 798 -6.48 -2.34 -6.77
N GLY A 799 -5.24 -2.10 -7.18
CA GLY A 799 -4.62 -2.71 -8.35
C GLY A 799 -3.58 -1.81 -8.99
N PRO A 800 -3.19 -2.04 -10.26
CA PRO A 800 -2.13 -1.28 -10.92
C PRO A 800 -2.37 0.24 -10.88
N SER A 801 -1.85 0.92 -9.87
CA SER A 801 -2.00 2.36 -9.69
C SER A 801 -1.08 3.19 -10.61
N TRP A 802 -0.03 2.55 -11.12
CA TRP A 802 0.86 3.06 -12.16
C TRP A 802 1.36 1.89 -12.99
N ARG A 803 1.25 1.94 -14.31
CA ARG A 803 1.88 0.98 -15.22
C ARG A 803 3.01 1.66 -15.97
N LEU A 804 4.20 1.08 -15.91
CA LEU A 804 5.41 1.57 -16.56
C LEU A 804 6.06 0.43 -17.34
N ILE A 805 6.47 0.70 -18.60
CA ILE A 805 7.36 -0.17 -19.38
C ILE A 805 8.38 0.70 -20.09
N VAL A 806 9.66 0.39 -19.92
CA VAL A 806 10.78 1.13 -20.53
C VAL A 806 11.74 0.18 -21.23
N ASP A 807 12.11 0.50 -22.46
CA ASP A 807 13.27 -0.05 -23.18
C ASP A 807 14.45 0.92 -23.01
N MET A 808 15.48 0.52 -22.28
CA MET A 808 16.65 1.35 -22.03
C MET A 808 17.58 1.52 -23.24
N ALA A 809 17.40 0.76 -24.31
CA ALA A 809 18.05 1.03 -25.58
C ALA A 809 17.40 2.24 -26.34
N ASN A 810 16.12 2.51 -26.04
CA ASN A 810 15.37 3.64 -26.57
C ASN A 810 14.42 4.22 -25.51
N PRO A 811 14.93 4.88 -24.45
CA PRO A 811 14.09 5.36 -23.36
C PRO A 811 13.06 6.44 -23.77
N LEU A 812 13.21 7.07 -24.93
CA LEU A 812 12.14 7.93 -25.50
C LEU A 812 10.85 7.17 -25.84
N SER A 813 10.92 5.85 -26.03
CA SER A 813 9.75 5.01 -26.30
C SER A 813 9.09 4.50 -25.01
N GLY A 814 9.53 4.91 -23.83
CA GLY A 814 8.92 4.56 -22.55
C GLY A 814 7.42 4.85 -22.55
N ILE A 815 6.64 3.91 -22.04
CA ILE A 815 5.17 3.99 -21.98
C ILE A 815 4.70 3.85 -20.55
N GLY A 816 3.61 4.55 -20.20
CA GLY A 816 3.01 4.45 -18.88
C GLY A 816 1.59 4.99 -18.84
N VAL A 817 0.85 4.62 -17.79
CA VAL A 817 -0.51 5.09 -17.52
C VAL A 817 -0.87 4.88 -16.05
N TYR A 818 -1.62 5.80 -15.47
CA TYR A 818 -2.20 5.66 -14.14
C TYR A 818 -3.72 5.95 -14.17
N PRO A 819 -4.52 5.37 -13.25
CA PRO A 819 -5.95 5.67 -13.17
C PRO A 819 -6.19 7.09 -12.64
N GLY A 820 -7.37 7.64 -12.93
CA GLY A 820 -7.73 8.98 -12.45
C GLY A 820 -7.11 10.09 -13.29
N GLY A 821 -6.81 11.23 -12.66
CA GLY A 821 -6.19 12.38 -13.32
C GLY A 821 -5.30 13.14 -12.34
N ILE A 822 -4.73 14.26 -12.78
CA ILE A 822 -3.83 15.08 -11.95
C ILE A 822 -4.56 16.07 -11.04
N SER A 823 -5.82 16.43 -11.30
CA SER A 823 -6.53 17.50 -10.60
C SER A 823 -7.48 16.96 -9.53
N GLU A 824 -7.35 17.44 -8.30
CA GLU A 824 -8.32 17.17 -7.23
C GLU A 824 -9.66 17.94 -7.39
N TYR A 825 -9.78 18.82 -8.40
CA TYR A 825 -10.98 19.57 -8.65
C TYR A 825 -11.96 18.78 -9.55
N PRO A 826 -13.17 18.39 -9.06
CA PRO A 826 -14.02 17.44 -9.78
C PRO A 826 -14.58 17.95 -11.12
N LEU A 827 -14.59 19.26 -11.36
CA LEU A 827 -15.05 19.86 -12.62
C LEU A 827 -13.89 20.14 -13.57
N SER A 828 -12.66 19.80 -13.20
CA SER A 828 -11.51 19.87 -14.11
C SER A 828 -11.61 18.77 -15.16
N PRO A 829 -11.28 19.06 -16.44
CA PRO A 829 -11.13 18.01 -17.46
C PRO A 829 -9.98 17.04 -17.13
N LEU A 830 -9.09 17.41 -16.19
CA LEU A 830 -7.95 16.60 -15.72
C LEU A 830 -8.26 15.84 -14.42
N TYR A 831 -9.54 15.64 -14.08
CA TYR A 831 -9.94 14.89 -12.88
C TYR A 831 -9.84 13.37 -13.10
N ASN A 832 -10.26 12.89 -14.30
CA ASN A 832 -10.31 11.47 -14.64
C ASN A 832 -9.94 11.19 -16.12
N ASP A 833 -9.12 12.03 -16.70
CA ASP A 833 -8.77 12.01 -18.12
C ASP A 833 -8.01 10.77 -18.58
N THR A 834 -7.21 10.16 -17.69
CA THR A 834 -6.44 8.94 -18.00
C THR A 834 -7.21 7.64 -17.78
N THR A 835 -8.36 7.69 -17.09
CA THR A 835 -9.12 6.51 -16.65
C THR A 835 -9.48 5.56 -17.81
N ALA A 836 -9.95 6.08 -18.94
CA ALA A 836 -10.36 5.25 -20.07
C ALA A 836 -9.18 4.46 -20.67
N TYR A 837 -8.01 5.07 -20.80
CA TYR A 837 -6.79 4.41 -21.26
C TYR A 837 -6.37 3.29 -20.30
N TRP A 838 -6.35 3.60 -19.02
CA TRP A 838 -5.96 2.64 -17.99
C TRP A 838 -6.91 1.41 -17.93
N LEU A 839 -8.23 1.63 -17.96
CA LEU A 839 -9.23 0.56 -17.95
C LEU A 839 -9.13 -0.36 -19.18
N ASN A 840 -8.77 0.20 -20.32
CA ASN A 840 -8.64 -0.55 -21.58
C ASN A 840 -7.24 -1.18 -21.77
N GLY A 841 -6.35 -1.13 -20.77
CA GLY A 841 -4.98 -1.64 -20.89
C GLY A 841 -4.14 -0.88 -21.92
N GLN A 842 -4.43 0.39 -22.15
CA GLN A 842 -3.70 1.25 -23.08
C GLN A 842 -2.68 2.11 -22.32
N TYR A 843 -1.64 2.51 -23.04
CA TYR A 843 -0.53 3.29 -22.49
C TYR A 843 -0.34 4.58 -23.28
N TYR A 844 0.18 5.61 -22.63
CA TYR A 844 0.74 6.79 -23.26
C TYR A 844 2.24 6.64 -23.50
N THR A 845 2.76 7.17 -24.60
CA THR A 845 4.20 7.40 -24.72
C THR A 845 4.58 8.52 -23.76
N LEU A 846 5.52 8.25 -22.85
CA LEU A 846 5.87 9.18 -21.79
C LEU A 846 6.53 10.48 -22.33
N ILE A 847 7.35 10.38 -23.36
CA ILE A 847 7.96 11.53 -24.04
C ILE A 847 7.53 11.52 -25.51
N PRO A 848 6.28 11.96 -25.83
CA PRO A 848 5.74 11.89 -27.18
C PRO A 848 6.47 12.89 -28.11
N PRO A 849 6.49 12.60 -29.43
CA PRO A 849 7.00 13.56 -30.41
C PRO A 849 6.15 14.82 -30.45
N GLY A 850 6.77 15.96 -30.75
CA GLY A 850 6.08 17.25 -30.88
C GLY A 850 6.05 18.12 -29.63
N LEU A 851 6.64 17.70 -28.56
CA LEU A 851 6.91 18.56 -27.39
C LEU A 851 7.92 19.65 -27.74
N PRO A 852 7.96 20.80 -27.01
CA PRO A 852 9.07 21.74 -27.07
C PRO A 852 10.43 21.05 -26.91
N GLN A 853 11.46 21.50 -27.63
CA GLN A 853 12.77 20.83 -27.69
C GLN A 853 13.42 20.62 -26.32
N TYR A 854 13.11 21.43 -25.33
CA TYR A 854 13.66 21.38 -23.99
C TYR A 854 13.36 20.02 -23.30
N PHE A 855 12.20 19.43 -23.57
CA PHE A 855 11.78 18.15 -22.98
C PHE A 855 12.53 16.93 -23.53
N TYR A 856 13.35 17.14 -24.59
CA TYR A 856 14.28 16.13 -25.13
C TYR A 856 15.73 16.34 -24.68
N TYR A 857 15.99 17.30 -23.80
CA TYR A 857 17.32 17.52 -23.23
C TYR A 857 17.90 16.24 -22.65
N LEU A 858 19.18 15.96 -22.87
CA LEU A 858 19.89 14.71 -22.57
C LEU A 858 19.45 13.46 -23.37
N TYR A 859 18.26 13.46 -23.98
CA TYR A 859 17.85 12.39 -24.90
C TYR A 859 18.36 12.61 -26.32
N LEU A 860 18.31 13.83 -26.80
CA LEU A 860 18.72 14.20 -28.15
C LEU A 860 19.93 15.16 -28.11
N PRO A 861 20.94 14.96 -29.01
CA PRO A 861 22.17 15.73 -28.98
C PRO A 861 22.01 17.26 -29.16
N ASN A 862 20.97 17.68 -29.84
CA ASN A 862 20.70 19.09 -30.17
C ASN A 862 19.65 19.76 -29.28
N ALA A 863 19.08 19.03 -28.31
CA ALA A 863 18.14 19.61 -27.37
C ALA A 863 18.87 20.42 -26.30
N THR A 864 18.36 21.61 -26.01
CA THR A 864 18.93 22.55 -25.06
C THR A 864 17.92 22.95 -24.02
N LEU A 865 18.39 23.48 -22.90
CA LEU A 865 17.53 24.07 -21.87
C LEU A 865 16.94 25.41 -22.33
N PRO A 866 15.83 25.89 -21.71
CA PRO A 866 15.32 27.24 -21.95
C PRO A 866 16.35 28.30 -21.66
N GLY A 867 16.45 29.31 -22.52
CA GLY A 867 17.42 30.40 -22.41
C GLY A 867 16.80 31.68 -21.88
#